data_f1faad6da26ceeed40f2137d235078b0
#
_entry.id   f1faad6da26ceeed40f2137d235078b0
#
_cell.length_a   1.000
_cell.length_b   1.000
_cell.length_c   1.000
_cell.angle_alpha   90.00
_cell.angle_beta   90.00
_cell.angle_gamma   90.00
#
_symmetry.space_group_name_H-M   'P 1'
#
loop_
_entity.id
_entity.type
_entity.pdbx_description
1 polymer ?
#
loop_
_entity_poly.entity_id
_entity_poly.type
_entity_poly.pdbx_seq_one_letter_code
_entity_poly.pdbx_strand_id
1 'polypeptide(L)'
;MKKNNDYDMADQSQEPGMNLTRRRFLAGASALMAAPLLAGLWPRSALAEAISQAMPQFIALRQAESGILTGAHWGAFEAIVRDGKMVDVRPIKDDPYPNELITMAPYQVHAENRIKYPMVRKSWLEGGAKNGKPELRGRDEWVRVSWDKALHLVAGEISRLQKEHGPSSIYAGSYGWKSVGMFHNPRTLLQRMMNLAGGFVGYSGDYSTGAAQVIMPHVVGSVEVYEQQTAWPNVIDNSELVVMIGCNPMITLKNSWNLPDHVGQTGFEALKKKGTRMICIDPVRSDSARELGAEWIAPRSYTDCALMAGVAHTLLAENLHNPDFLKTYTVGFDKFEAYLNGKEDGVVKDADWAADISGVDAETIKQLARDMAKHRTMIMGGWGIQRQHHGEQAHWMMVTLAAMLGQIGLPGGGFGFSYHYSSGGSPTARGGILAGISAGSPTSPAAKDITPFPVARIADALANPSKTIDYNGTKVTYPDIKMVYVAGGNTFHQHQDTNNLVKAWQHPETVVVNEPYWTATAKHADIVLPVTTTYERNDMDMGGDYSQLYVFPLRQCVPPQNEAKNDFDVFAGISEILGVHEAFTEGKDEMLWLKGMYDEMKAQARNARVALPPFDMFWASNNYIRFPIPQENTQWVRFADFRENPLLNPLGTPSGKIEIYSDAIAKMGYEDCKAIPTWMPPHEWYRGPEAEKYPLSLNTGHPINRLHSQLDNTPLRKKYAVADREAIWIHPKDASARGISEGDLVRAFNDRGQILVGAVITDNVREGVVRISEGAWFDPADPSQPGSLCKNGNVNCLTFDVGSSSLAQGNCGQMSQLQIEKYTGPALKNTAHDVPVGA
;
A
#
# COMPACT_ATOMS: atom_id res chain seq x y z
N MET A 1 -36.17 14.02 3.05
CA MET A 1 -36.10 12.54 3.05
C MET A 1 -34.64 12.16 3.18
N LYS A 2 -34.24 11.71 4.35
CA LYS A 2 -32.87 11.30 4.65
C LYS A 2 -32.60 9.98 3.93
N LYS A 3 -31.76 9.96 2.88
CA LYS A 3 -31.05 8.76 2.47
C LYS A 3 -29.74 8.77 3.22
N ASN A 4 -29.62 7.87 4.17
CA ASN A 4 -28.36 7.53 4.80
C ASN A 4 -27.43 7.01 3.71
N ASN A 5 -26.41 7.77 3.40
CA ASN A 5 -25.18 7.23 2.81
C ASN A 5 -24.37 6.66 3.98
N ASP A 6 -24.77 5.50 4.47
CA ASP A 6 -23.90 4.66 5.25
C ASP A 6 -22.82 4.12 4.29
N TYR A 7 -21.79 4.93 4.05
CA TYR A 7 -20.48 4.39 3.72
C TYR A 7 -20.00 3.68 4.97
N ASP A 8 -20.35 2.41 5.03
CA ASP A 8 -19.80 1.49 6.02
C ASP A 8 -18.28 1.45 5.81
N MET A 9 -17.56 2.26 6.61
CA MET A 9 -16.10 2.26 6.70
C MET A 9 -15.62 1.06 7.52
N ALA A 10 -16.39 -0.01 7.51
CA ALA A 10 -15.98 -1.30 7.98
C ALA A 10 -14.97 -1.87 6.98
N ASP A 11 -13.79 -2.06 7.51
CA ASP A 11 -12.80 -3.01 7.03
C ASP A 11 -12.42 -2.89 5.53
N GLN A 12 -11.49 -2.00 5.22
CA GLN A 12 -10.74 -2.06 3.95
C GLN A 12 -9.84 -3.32 3.83
N SER A 13 -9.95 -4.27 4.75
CA SER A 13 -9.47 -5.63 4.57
C SER A 13 -10.44 -6.49 3.75
N GLN A 14 -11.70 -6.04 3.57
CA GLN A 14 -12.52 -6.51 2.48
C GLN A 14 -12.13 -5.71 1.24
N GLU A 15 -11.33 -6.33 0.41
CA GLU A 15 -11.08 -5.93 -0.96
C GLU A 15 -12.34 -5.34 -1.61
N PRO A 16 -12.16 -4.45 -2.60
CA PRO A 16 -13.22 -4.13 -3.53
C PRO A 16 -13.66 -5.43 -4.21
N GLY A 17 -14.48 -6.18 -3.52
CA GLY A 17 -15.18 -7.30 -4.10
C GLY A 17 -15.93 -6.73 -5.30
N MET A 18 -15.56 -7.19 -6.48
CA MET A 18 -16.23 -6.88 -7.71
C MET A 18 -17.74 -6.80 -7.48
N ASN A 19 -18.30 -5.61 -7.51
CA ASN A 19 -19.71 -5.42 -7.80
C ASN A 19 -19.95 -5.80 -9.26
N LEU A 20 -19.78 -7.09 -9.55
CA LEU A 20 -20.41 -7.72 -10.69
C LEU A 20 -21.90 -7.54 -10.47
N THR A 21 -22.45 -6.53 -11.10
CA THR A 21 -23.86 -6.18 -10.99
C THR A 21 -24.67 -7.45 -11.14
N ARG A 22 -25.61 -7.68 -10.21
CA ARG A 22 -26.62 -8.77 -10.23
C ARG A 22 -27.26 -9.00 -11.60
N ARG A 23 -27.20 -8.01 -12.49
CA ARG A 23 -27.74 -8.07 -13.86
C ARG A 23 -26.89 -8.88 -14.83
N ARG A 24 -25.54 -8.88 -14.73
CA ARG A 24 -24.68 -9.75 -15.56
C ARG A 24 -24.78 -11.22 -15.17
N PHE A 25 -25.03 -11.51 -13.90
CA PHE A 25 -25.26 -12.86 -13.43
C PHE A 25 -26.54 -13.47 -14.05
N LEU A 26 -27.57 -12.68 -14.32
CA LEU A 26 -28.80 -13.16 -14.94
C LEU A 26 -28.73 -13.25 -16.48
N ALA A 27 -27.93 -12.45 -17.16
CA ALA A 27 -27.75 -12.53 -18.62
C ALA A 27 -26.89 -13.72 -19.05
N GLY A 28 -25.85 -14.10 -18.24
CA GLY A 28 -25.02 -15.29 -18.51
C GLY A 28 -25.75 -16.61 -18.29
N ALA A 29 -26.78 -16.63 -17.43
CA ALA A 29 -27.53 -17.84 -17.12
C ALA A 29 -28.46 -18.32 -18.27
N SER A 30 -28.85 -17.42 -19.18
CA SER A 30 -29.77 -17.75 -20.28
C SER A 30 -29.11 -18.40 -21.50
N ALA A 31 -27.78 -18.23 -21.68
CA ALA A 31 -27.06 -18.77 -22.84
C ALA A 31 -26.47 -20.19 -22.64
N LEU A 32 -26.56 -20.75 -21.43
CA LEU A 32 -25.94 -22.01 -21.05
C LEU A 32 -26.91 -23.17 -20.84
N MET A 33 -28.15 -23.06 -21.32
CA MET A 33 -29.13 -24.16 -21.21
C MET A 33 -29.05 -25.21 -22.33
N ALA A 34 -28.01 -25.22 -23.15
CA ALA A 34 -27.94 -26.11 -24.32
C ALA A 34 -26.88 -27.26 -24.24
N ALA A 35 -26.29 -27.54 -23.11
CA ALA A 35 -25.33 -28.68 -23.01
C ALA A 35 -25.56 -29.59 -21.79
N PRO A 36 -26.63 -30.38 -21.71
CA PRO A 36 -26.83 -31.32 -20.61
C PRO A 36 -26.82 -32.77 -21.02
N LEU A 37 -25.94 -33.27 -21.86
CA LEU A 37 -26.04 -34.67 -22.31
C LEU A 37 -24.83 -35.57 -22.09
N LEU A 38 -23.76 -35.15 -21.42
CA LEU A 38 -22.60 -36.00 -21.13
C LEU A 38 -22.15 -36.09 -19.65
N ALA A 39 -22.78 -35.37 -18.74
CA ALA A 39 -22.41 -35.41 -17.31
C ALA A 39 -23.22 -36.40 -16.46
N GLY A 40 -24.06 -37.21 -17.07
CA GLY A 40 -25.05 -38.09 -16.40
C GLY A 40 -24.61 -39.53 -16.17
N LEU A 41 -23.39 -39.94 -16.51
CA LEU A 41 -23.00 -41.36 -16.56
C LEU A 41 -22.08 -41.85 -15.47
N TRP A 42 -21.68 -41.02 -14.49
CA TRP A 42 -20.87 -41.51 -13.38
C TRP A 42 -21.62 -41.33 -12.04
N PRO A 43 -21.85 -42.42 -11.28
CA PRO A 43 -22.40 -42.29 -9.93
C PRO A 43 -21.49 -41.42 -9.08
N ARG A 44 -22.07 -40.47 -8.30
CA ARG A 44 -21.34 -39.56 -7.40
C ARG A 44 -20.40 -40.29 -6.43
N SER A 45 -20.72 -41.53 -6.07
CA SER A 45 -19.89 -42.44 -5.28
C SER A 45 -18.60 -42.86 -5.99
N ALA A 46 -18.67 -43.15 -7.29
CA ALA A 46 -17.50 -43.62 -8.07
C ALA A 46 -16.46 -42.50 -8.30
N LEU A 47 -16.91 -41.24 -8.45
CA LEU A 47 -15.98 -40.10 -8.57
C LEU A 47 -15.31 -39.76 -7.22
N ALA A 48 -16.05 -39.82 -6.13
CA ALA A 48 -15.50 -39.67 -4.78
C ALA A 48 -14.53 -40.80 -4.43
N GLU A 49 -14.83 -42.03 -4.85
CA GLU A 49 -13.99 -43.19 -4.63
C GLU A 49 -12.72 -43.17 -5.50
N ALA A 50 -12.83 -42.74 -6.76
CA ALA A 50 -11.67 -42.54 -7.66
C ALA A 50 -10.74 -41.42 -7.15
N ILE A 51 -11.28 -40.34 -6.63
CA ILE A 51 -10.51 -39.27 -6.00
C ILE A 51 -9.87 -39.78 -4.70
N SER A 52 -10.60 -40.52 -3.89
CA SER A 52 -10.09 -41.10 -2.65
C SER A 52 -8.99 -42.15 -2.87
N GLN A 53 -9.02 -42.93 -3.97
CA GLN A 53 -7.99 -43.90 -4.32
C GLN A 53 -6.75 -43.29 -4.98
N ALA A 54 -6.90 -42.20 -5.75
CA ALA A 54 -5.79 -41.50 -6.40
C ALA A 54 -4.98 -40.60 -5.45
N MET A 55 -5.61 -40.08 -4.41
CA MET A 55 -4.98 -39.12 -3.49
C MET A 55 -3.84 -39.68 -2.63
N PRO A 56 -3.90 -40.93 -2.07
CA PRO A 56 -2.79 -41.49 -1.31
C PRO A 56 -1.52 -41.65 -2.14
N GLN A 57 -1.64 -42.02 -3.41
CA GLN A 57 -0.48 -42.18 -4.31
C GLN A 57 0.10 -40.82 -4.71
N PHE A 58 -0.75 -39.80 -4.89
CA PHE A 58 -0.33 -38.45 -5.20
C PHE A 58 0.37 -37.79 -3.99
N ILE A 59 -0.11 -38.02 -2.78
CA ILE A 59 0.50 -37.60 -1.52
C ILE A 59 1.85 -38.32 -1.31
N ALA A 60 1.92 -39.64 -1.50
CA ALA A 60 3.14 -40.40 -1.29
C ALA A 60 4.27 -40.05 -2.28
N LEU A 61 3.95 -39.74 -3.53
CA LEU A 61 4.95 -39.34 -4.54
C LEU A 61 5.57 -37.95 -4.26
N ARG A 62 4.88 -37.05 -3.53
CA ARG A 62 5.43 -35.75 -3.14
C ARG A 62 6.14 -35.73 -1.79
N GLN A 63 5.84 -36.65 -0.89
CA GLN A 63 6.43 -36.70 0.45
C GLN A 63 7.93 -37.04 0.47
N ALA A 64 8.49 -37.61 -0.61
CA ALA A 64 9.90 -37.99 -0.63
C ALA A 64 10.90 -36.82 -0.78
N GLU A 65 10.47 -35.61 -1.26
CA GLU A 65 11.34 -34.43 -1.44
C GLU A 65 10.63 -33.09 -1.24
N SER A 66 9.43 -33.02 -0.66
CA SER A 66 8.63 -31.79 -0.60
C SER A 66 8.92 -30.96 0.65
N GLY A 67 9.22 -29.69 0.44
CA GLY A 67 9.20 -28.67 1.48
C GLY A 67 7.77 -28.40 2.01
N ILE A 68 7.65 -27.60 3.04
CA ILE A 68 6.36 -27.16 3.60
C ILE A 68 5.90 -25.93 2.83
N LEU A 69 4.70 -25.99 2.22
CA LEU A 69 4.15 -24.87 1.46
C LEU A 69 3.75 -23.73 2.39
N THR A 70 4.26 -22.54 2.07
CA THR A 70 4.00 -21.28 2.79
C THR A 70 4.22 -20.09 1.85
N GLY A 71 4.23 -18.87 2.35
CA GLY A 71 4.49 -17.69 1.53
C GLY A 71 4.64 -16.40 2.31
N ALA A 72 4.89 -15.33 1.56
CA ALA A 72 5.04 -13.97 2.05
C ALA A 72 4.53 -12.98 0.98
N HIS A 73 4.51 -11.69 1.29
CA HIS A 73 4.13 -10.62 0.34
C HIS A 73 4.94 -10.62 -0.98
N TRP A 74 6.04 -11.35 -1.03
CA TRP A 74 6.96 -11.43 -2.17
C TRP A 74 6.99 -12.81 -2.85
N GLY A 75 6.08 -13.71 -2.51
CA GLY A 75 5.90 -14.99 -3.22
C GLY A 75 5.51 -16.15 -2.34
N ALA A 76 4.93 -17.17 -2.98
CA ALA A 76 4.69 -18.48 -2.40
C ALA A 76 5.91 -19.39 -2.64
N PHE A 77 6.24 -20.23 -1.65
CA PHE A 77 7.40 -21.10 -1.71
C PHE A 77 7.23 -22.33 -0.81
N GLU A 78 8.06 -23.34 -1.05
CA GLU A 78 8.23 -24.48 -0.17
C GLU A 78 9.41 -24.20 0.78
N ALA A 79 9.16 -24.19 2.09
CA ALA A 79 10.18 -24.07 3.12
C ALA A 79 10.87 -25.41 3.35
N ILE A 80 12.20 -25.41 3.33
CA ILE A 80 13.03 -26.61 3.63
C ILE A 80 13.43 -26.54 5.09
N VAL A 81 12.93 -27.49 5.87
CA VAL A 81 13.16 -27.56 7.31
C VAL A 81 14.02 -28.78 7.64
N ARG A 82 15.10 -28.57 8.42
CA ARG A 82 15.97 -29.62 8.94
C ARG A 82 16.18 -29.39 10.44
N ASP A 83 16.00 -30.42 11.22
CA ASP A 83 16.17 -30.37 12.69
C ASP A 83 15.36 -29.21 13.36
N GLY A 84 14.14 -29.01 12.88
CA GLY A 84 13.23 -27.94 13.39
C GLY A 84 13.64 -26.51 12.99
N LYS A 85 14.60 -26.33 12.09
CA LYS A 85 15.04 -25.03 11.60
C LYS A 85 14.73 -24.90 10.11
N MET A 86 14.19 -23.77 9.71
CA MET A 86 14.10 -23.39 8.30
C MET A 86 15.51 -23.06 7.80
N VAL A 87 15.99 -23.81 6.81
CA VAL A 87 17.37 -23.68 6.30
C VAL A 87 17.44 -23.18 4.87
N ASP A 88 16.38 -23.34 4.10
CA ASP A 88 16.31 -22.95 2.69
C ASP A 88 14.85 -22.81 2.23
N VAL A 89 14.67 -22.28 1.03
CA VAL A 89 13.36 -22.13 0.39
C VAL A 89 13.45 -22.48 -1.08
N ARG A 90 12.34 -22.94 -1.64
CA ARG A 90 12.21 -23.22 -3.08
C ARG A 90 10.93 -22.56 -3.59
N PRO A 91 10.99 -21.70 -4.63
CA PRO A 91 9.79 -21.09 -5.20
C PRO A 91 8.83 -22.16 -5.73
N ILE A 92 7.53 -21.84 -5.75
CA ILE A 92 6.56 -22.72 -6.41
C ILE A 92 6.82 -22.76 -7.92
N LYS A 93 6.52 -23.90 -8.56
CA LYS A 93 6.82 -24.11 -10.00
C LYS A 93 6.01 -23.22 -10.94
N ASP A 94 4.84 -22.76 -10.50
CA ASP A 94 3.89 -21.97 -11.32
C ASP A 94 4.10 -20.46 -11.15
N ASP A 95 5.10 -20.03 -10.37
CA ASP A 95 5.48 -18.63 -10.27
C ASP A 95 6.32 -18.23 -11.50
N PRO A 96 5.83 -17.31 -12.35
CA PRO A 96 6.54 -16.92 -13.56
C PRO A 96 7.78 -16.06 -13.29
N TYR A 97 7.84 -15.36 -12.12
CA TYR A 97 8.93 -14.46 -11.73
C TYR A 97 9.30 -14.62 -10.26
N PRO A 98 9.89 -15.74 -9.85
CA PRO A 98 10.26 -15.99 -8.47
C PRO A 98 11.13 -14.86 -7.90
N ASN A 99 10.69 -14.28 -6.79
CA ASN A 99 11.37 -13.17 -6.16
C ASN A 99 12.45 -13.67 -5.19
N GLU A 100 13.67 -13.13 -5.30
CA GLU A 100 14.76 -13.51 -4.39
C GLU A 100 14.48 -13.20 -2.91
N LEU A 101 13.55 -12.29 -2.61
CA LEU A 101 13.17 -11.97 -1.23
C LEU A 101 12.66 -13.19 -0.45
N ILE A 102 12.14 -14.23 -1.12
CA ILE A 102 11.75 -15.48 -0.44
C ILE A 102 12.93 -16.13 0.29
N THR A 103 14.16 -15.95 -0.20
CA THR A 103 15.37 -16.52 0.40
C THR A 103 15.68 -15.95 1.79
N MET A 104 15.00 -14.90 2.18
CA MET A 104 15.15 -14.27 3.51
C MET A 104 14.26 -14.90 4.58
N ALA A 105 13.36 -15.81 4.24
CA ALA A 105 12.48 -16.45 5.23
C ALA A 105 13.24 -17.13 6.40
N PRO A 106 14.36 -17.88 6.17
CA PRO A 106 15.14 -18.41 7.28
C PRO A 106 15.71 -17.32 8.21
N TYR A 107 16.15 -16.19 7.63
CA TYR A 107 16.69 -15.08 8.42
C TYR A 107 15.59 -14.36 9.20
N GLN A 108 14.38 -14.23 8.65
CA GLN A 108 13.25 -13.64 9.36
C GLN A 108 12.86 -14.46 10.60
N VAL A 109 12.82 -15.79 10.48
CA VAL A 109 12.51 -16.68 11.61
C VAL A 109 13.56 -16.60 12.70
N HIS A 110 14.84 -16.59 12.31
CA HIS A 110 15.97 -16.73 13.24
C HIS A 110 16.77 -15.43 13.41
N ALA A 111 16.18 -14.26 13.13
CA ALA A 111 16.85 -12.97 13.26
C ALA A 111 17.33 -12.73 14.70
N GLU A 112 18.54 -12.19 14.85
CA GLU A 112 19.14 -11.89 16.16
C GLU A 112 18.34 -10.83 16.93
N ASN A 113 17.71 -9.91 16.21
CA ASN A 113 16.89 -8.84 16.77
C ASN A 113 15.39 -9.22 16.96
N ARG A 114 15.08 -10.54 17.02
CA ARG A 114 13.75 -11.01 17.44
C ARG A 114 13.44 -10.58 18.87
N ILE A 115 12.22 -10.11 19.09
CA ILE A 115 11.67 -9.93 20.45
C ILE A 115 11.41 -11.32 21.00
N LYS A 116 12.10 -11.67 22.10
CA LYS A 116 12.08 -13.04 22.65
C LYS A 116 11.03 -13.26 23.73
N TYR A 117 10.72 -12.21 24.47
CA TYR A 117 9.89 -12.24 25.66
C TYR A 117 8.96 -11.02 25.67
N PRO A 118 7.82 -11.06 26.42
CA PRO A 118 7.07 -9.85 26.75
C PRO A 118 7.97 -8.88 27.52
N MET A 119 8.09 -7.65 27.01
CA MET A 119 8.99 -6.65 27.55
C MET A 119 8.23 -5.38 27.90
N VAL A 120 8.58 -4.77 29.02
CA VAL A 120 8.01 -3.50 29.49
C VAL A 120 9.14 -2.51 29.73
N ARG A 121 8.97 -1.30 29.25
CA ARG A 121 9.92 -0.21 29.48
C ARG A 121 10.02 0.11 30.98
N LYS A 122 11.22 0.17 31.50
CA LYS A 122 11.49 0.24 32.95
C LYS A 122 10.80 1.41 33.62
N SER A 123 10.94 2.62 33.08
CA SER A 123 10.30 3.81 33.69
C SER A 123 8.77 3.71 33.68
N TRP A 124 8.16 3.09 32.66
CA TRP A 124 6.72 2.87 32.61
C TRP A 124 6.28 1.81 33.65
N LEU A 125 7.07 0.75 33.81
CA LEU A 125 6.80 -0.33 34.79
C LEU A 125 6.85 0.17 36.23
N GLU A 126 7.79 1.05 36.53
CA GLU A 126 8.00 1.64 37.86
C GLU A 126 7.03 2.79 38.17
N GLY A 127 6.76 3.64 37.19
CA GLY A 127 5.94 4.85 37.34
C GLY A 127 4.46 4.66 37.05
N GLY A 128 4.09 3.58 36.38
CA GLY A 128 2.76 3.40 35.76
C GLY A 128 2.52 4.37 34.62
N ALA A 129 1.39 4.25 33.94
CA ALA A 129 1.06 4.99 32.74
C ALA A 129 1.20 6.53 32.90
N LYS A 130 0.68 7.07 34.01
CA LYS A 130 0.66 8.52 34.26
C LYS A 130 2.03 9.13 34.59
N ASN A 131 3.00 8.34 35.03
CA ASN A 131 4.34 8.79 35.45
C ASN A 131 5.46 8.03 34.74
N GLY A 132 5.15 7.38 33.63
CA GLY A 132 6.05 6.47 32.90
C GLY A 132 7.14 7.14 32.05
N LYS A 133 7.35 8.45 32.15
CA LYS A 133 8.41 9.20 31.48
C LYS A 133 8.45 8.93 29.95
N PRO A 134 7.45 9.36 29.20
CA PRO A 134 7.38 9.10 27.76
C PRO A 134 8.55 9.69 26.95
N GLU A 135 9.24 10.70 27.50
CA GLU A 135 10.45 11.29 26.93
C GLU A 135 11.66 10.31 26.90
N LEU A 136 11.57 9.19 27.60
CA LEU A 136 12.58 8.15 27.56
C LEU A 136 12.30 7.05 26.53
N ARG A 137 11.18 7.09 25.81
CA ARG A 137 10.91 6.17 24.70
C ARG A 137 12.04 6.23 23.67
N GLY A 138 12.49 5.07 23.22
CA GLY A 138 13.64 4.93 22.30
C GLY A 138 15.02 4.82 22.97
N ARG A 139 15.14 5.06 24.30
CA ARG A 139 16.45 5.04 25.02
C ARG A 139 16.42 4.48 26.43
N ASP A 140 15.25 4.06 26.92
CA ASP A 140 15.10 3.46 28.25
C ASP A 140 15.53 1.99 28.26
N GLU A 141 15.76 1.45 29.47
CA GLU A 141 15.96 0.02 29.68
C GLU A 141 14.66 -0.77 29.57
N TRP A 142 14.77 -2.02 29.16
CA TRP A 142 13.67 -2.95 29.06
C TRP A 142 13.71 -4.00 30.16
N VAL A 143 12.54 -4.40 30.65
CA VAL A 143 12.36 -5.39 31.71
C VAL A 143 11.48 -6.52 31.19
N ARG A 144 12.00 -7.74 31.22
CA ARG A 144 11.20 -8.93 30.92
C ARG A 144 10.12 -9.12 31.97
N VAL A 145 8.89 -9.43 31.52
CA VAL A 145 7.77 -9.82 32.39
C VAL A 145 7.16 -11.14 31.90
N SER A 146 6.33 -11.79 32.74
CA SER A 146 5.56 -12.95 32.29
C SER A 146 4.46 -12.53 31.32
N TRP A 147 3.99 -13.44 30.48
CA TRP A 147 2.82 -13.22 29.63
C TRP A 147 1.59 -12.80 30.43
N ASP A 148 1.33 -13.48 31.53
CA ASP A 148 0.20 -13.14 32.41
C ASP A 148 0.27 -11.67 32.85
N LYS A 149 1.44 -11.23 33.36
CA LYS A 149 1.64 -9.84 33.76
C LYS A 149 1.46 -8.87 32.59
N ALA A 150 2.00 -9.18 31.42
CA ALA A 150 1.90 -8.31 30.24
C ALA A 150 0.45 -8.14 29.79
N LEU A 151 -0.33 -9.24 29.71
CA LEU A 151 -1.73 -9.20 29.31
C LEU A 151 -2.58 -8.41 30.32
N HIS A 152 -2.32 -8.58 31.63
CA HIS A 152 -3.01 -7.81 32.69
C HIS A 152 -2.66 -6.30 32.62
N LEU A 153 -1.41 -5.93 32.31
CA LEU A 153 -1.04 -4.52 32.15
C LEU A 153 -1.78 -3.89 30.96
N VAL A 154 -1.82 -4.57 29.81
CA VAL A 154 -2.53 -4.05 28.62
C VAL A 154 -4.04 -3.97 28.85
N ALA A 155 -4.67 -5.03 29.35
CA ALA A 155 -6.11 -5.05 29.63
C ALA A 155 -6.51 -4.03 30.70
N GLY A 156 -5.66 -3.87 31.73
CA GLY A 156 -5.84 -2.86 32.79
C GLY A 156 -5.84 -1.44 32.24
N GLU A 157 -4.91 -1.11 31.34
CA GLU A 157 -4.83 0.19 30.69
C GLU A 157 -6.04 0.46 29.77
N ILE A 158 -6.46 -0.53 28.97
CA ILE A 158 -7.67 -0.43 28.13
C ILE A 158 -8.88 -0.11 29.04
N SER A 159 -9.09 -0.89 30.09
CA SER A 159 -10.22 -0.70 31.02
C SER A 159 -10.16 0.65 31.73
N ARG A 160 -8.98 1.06 32.19
CA ARG A 160 -8.78 2.35 32.87
C ARG A 160 -9.13 3.52 31.95
N LEU A 161 -8.57 3.54 30.75
CA LEU A 161 -8.76 4.64 29.81
C LEU A 161 -10.20 4.74 29.29
N GLN A 162 -10.84 3.62 28.99
CA GLN A 162 -12.25 3.62 28.61
C GLN A 162 -13.15 4.17 29.72
N LYS A 163 -12.82 3.87 30.98
CA LYS A 163 -13.57 4.37 32.17
C LYS A 163 -13.28 5.86 32.44
N GLU A 164 -12.01 6.31 32.32
CA GLU A 164 -11.62 7.67 32.69
C GLU A 164 -11.85 8.67 31.54
N HIS A 165 -11.67 8.25 30.28
CA HIS A 165 -11.63 9.13 29.12
C HIS A 165 -12.56 8.70 27.97
N GLY A 166 -13.15 7.51 28.06
CA GLY A 166 -13.98 6.93 26.99
C GLY A 166 -13.15 6.26 25.87
N PRO A 167 -13.83 5.54 24.97
CA PRO A 167 -13.17 4.71 23.96
C PRO A 167 -12.37 5.51 22.91
N SER A 168 -12.71 6.76 22.63
CA SER A 168 -11.96 7.62 21.71
C SER A 168 -10.55 8.00 22.21
N SER A 169 -10.23 7.74 23.47
CA SER A 169 -8.88 7.95 24.03
C SER A 169 -7.88 6.85 23.65
N ILE A 170 -8.32 5.78 22.99
CA ILE A 170 -7.48 4.66 22.57
C ILE A 170 -7.43 4.61 21.04
N TYR A 171 -6.26 4.83 20.46
CA TYR A 171 -6.04 4.65 19.03
C TYR A 171 -5.56 3.21 18.77
N ALA A 172 -6.40 2.43 18.09
CA ALA A 172 -6.09 1.08 17.63
C ALA A 172 -6.21 0.97 16.10
N GLY A 173 -5.90 2.06 15.40
CA GLY A 173 -5.91 2.12 13.94
C GLY A 173 -4.88 1.20 13.31
N SER A 174 -3.67 1.18 13.83
CA SER A 174 -2.57 0.29 13.44
C SER A 174 -2.46 0.04 11.93
N TYR A 175 -2.13 1.06 11.17
CA TYR A 175 -1.94 0.91 9.71
C TYR A 175 -0.56 0.32 9.39
N GLY A 176 -0.49 -0.54 8.40
CA GLY A 176 0.75 -1.08 7.84
C GLY A 176 0.53 -2.32 6.99
N TRP A 177 1.57 -2.74 6.27
CA TRP A 177 1.60 -4.03 5.62
C TRP A 177 1.77 -5.10 6.70
N LYS A 178 0.65 -5.76 7.03
CA LYS A 178 0.59 -6.90 7.93
C LYS A 178 1.37 -8.10 7.39
N SER A 179 1.47 -9.21 8.11
CA SER A 179 1.87 -10.47 7.48
C SER A 179 0.78 -10.98 6.53
N VAL A 180 1.17 -11.81 5.54
CA VAL A 180 0.20 -12.54 4.72
C VAL A 180 -0.64 -13.46 5.59
N GLY A 181 -1.79 -13.84 5.08
CA GLY A 181 -2.78 -14.68 5.74
C GLY A 181 -4.08 -13.95 6.06
N MET A 182 -5.18 -14.67 5.93
CA MET A 182 -6.52 -14.13 6.06
C MET A 182 -7.05 -14.23 7.50
N PHE A 183 -6.55 -15.20 8.29
CA PHE A 183 -6.96 -15.37 9.68
C PHE A 183 -6.09 -14.54 10.63
N HIS A 184 -4.77 -14.69 10.58
CA HIS A 184 -3.84 -13.94 11.45
C HIS A 184 -3.55 -12.53 10.90
N ASN A 185 -4.60 -11.76 10.67
CA ASN A 185 -4.48 -10.35 10.37
C ASN A 185 -4.40 -9.55 11.68
N PRO A 186 -3.21 -9.13 12.12
CA PRO A 186 -3.03 -8.57 13.46
C PRO A 186 -3.83 -7.30 13.68
N ARG A 187 -3.96 -6.43 12.66
CA ARG A 187 -4.78 -5.22 12.74
C ARG A 187 -6.27 -5.56 12.92
N THR A 188 -6.79 -6.48 12.10
CA THR A 188 -8.21 -6.87 12.19
C THR A 188 -8.52 -7.55 13.51
N LEU A 189 -7.61 -8.39 14.01
CA LEU A 189 -7.73 -9.03 15.32
C LEU A 189 -7.72 -8.00 16.44
N LEU A 190 -6.82 -7.01 16.41
CA LEU A 190 -6.80 -5.89 17.36
C LEU A 190 -8.14 -5.15 17.35
N GLN A 191 -8.63 -4.77 16.17
CA GLN A 191 -9.89 -4.04 16.03
C GLN A 191 -11.10 -4.86 16.47
N ARG A 192 -11.11 -6.19 16.19
CA ARG A 192 -12.14 -7.11 16.68
C ARG A 192 -12.21 -7.13 18.21
N MET A 193 -11.07 -7.30 18.86
CA MET A 193 -10.99 -7.24 20.31
C MET A 193 -11.49 -5.90 20.85
N MET A 194 -11.01 -4.79 20.30
CA MET A 194 -11.38 -3.45 20.76
C MET A 194 -12.85 -3.13 20.52
N ASN A 195 -13.45 -3.55 19.40
CA ASN A 195 -14.88 -3.39 19.14
C ASN A 195 -15.73 -4.13 20.17
N LEU A 196 -15.33 -5.31 20.57
CA LEU A 196 -16.01 -6.11 21.60
C LEU A 196 -15.79 -5.53 23.01
N ALA A 197 -14.61 -4.98 23.27
CA ALA A 197 -14.20 -4.47 24.58
C ALA A 197 -14.62 -3.01 24.85
N GLY A 198 -15.50 -2.40 24.05
CA GLY A 198 -16.03 -1.06 24.33
C GLY A 198 -15.70 0.00 23.27
N GLY A 199 -14.81 -0.27 22.32
CA GLY A 199 -14.50 0.59 21.19
C GLY A 199 -13.16 1.30 21.28
N PHE A 200 -12.82 2.01 20.20
CA PHE A 200 -11.55 2.73 19.98
C PHE A 200 -11.73 3.79 18.90
N VAL A 201 -10.77 4.69 18.75
CA VAL A 201 -10.65 5.53 17.55
C VAL A 201 -9.75 4.86 16.52
N GLY A 202 -10.26 4.76 15.28
CA GLY A 202 -9.54 4.25 14.13
C GLY A 202 -9.04 5.35 13.20
N TYR A 203 -8.72 4.97 11.97
CA TYR A 203 -8.30 5.89 10.90
C TYR A 203 -9.18 5.75 9.66
N SER A 204 -9.10 6.76 8.78
CA SER A 204 -9.64 6.74 7.42
C SER A 204 -8.51 6.83 6.40
N GLY A 205 -8.74 6.27 5.21
CA GLY A 205 -7.76 6.25 4.14
C GLY A 205 -6.54 5.37 4.40
N ASP A 206 -5.52 5.55 3.59
CA ASP A 206 -4.25 4.83 3.69
C ASP A 206 -3.05 5.73 3.30
N TYR A 207 -1.83 5.24 3.49
CA TYR A 207 -0.60 5.89 3.01
C TYR A 207 -0.34 5.67 1.52
N SER A 208 -0.94 4.63 0.92
CA SER A 208 -0.67 4.24 -0.46
C SER A 208 -1.34 5.18 -1.46
N THR A 209 -2.63 5.48 -1.23
CA THR A 209 -3.49 6.16 -2.20
C THR A 209 -4.37 7.25 -1.57
N GLY A 210 -4.02 7.74 -0.37
CA GLY A 210 -4.86 8.64 0.44
C GLY A 210 -5.50 9.79 -0.30
N ALA A 211 -4.80 10.44 -1.24
CA ALA A 211 -5.37 11.50 -2.07
C ALA A 211 -6.25 10.93 -3.20
N ALA A 212 -5.76 9.93 -3.93
CA ALA A 212 -6.44 9.38 -5.08
C ALA A 212 -7.75 8.66 -4.73
N GLN A 213 -7.81 7.91 -3.62
CA GLN A 213 -9.04 7.23 -3.21
C GLN A 213 -10.16 8.19 -2.78
N VAL A 214 -9.82 9.43 -2.40
CA VAL A 214 -10.83 10.45 -2.07
C VAL A 214 -11.26 11.20 -3.32
N ILE A 215 -10.35 11.55 -4.23
CA ILE A 215 -10.70 12.32 -5.42
C ILE A 215 -11.42 11.48 -6.48
N MET A 216 -11.03 10.20 -6.69
CA MET A 216 -11.57 9.39 -7.79
C MET A 216 -13.10 9.16 -7.72
N PRO A 217 -13.74 8.98 -6.54
CA PRO A 217 -15.20 8.96 -6.43
C PRO A 217 -15.88 10.23 -6.95
N HIS A 218 -15.25 11.40 -6.83
CA HIS A 218 -15.76 12.67 -7.38
C HIS A 218 -15.54 12.78 -8.90
N VAL A 219 -14.64 12.00 -9.48
CA VAL A 219 -14.25 12.07 -10.90
C VAL A 219 -14.93 10.99 -11.73
N VAL A 220 -14.89 9.73 -11.27
CA VAL A 220 -15.40 8.57 -12.00
C VAL A 220 -16.39 7.73 -11.18
N GLY A 221 -16.73 8.15 -9.96
CA GLY A 221 -17.76 7.52 -9.13
C GLY A 221 -17.33 6.21 -8.45
N SER A 222 -16.03 5.89 -8.47
CA SER A 222 -15.47 4.71 -7.80
C SER A 222 -14.07 5.03 -7.26
N VAL A 223 -13.58 4.20 -6.31
CA VAL A 223 -12.19 4.25 -5.84
C VAL A 223 -11.30 3.60 -6.89
N GLU A 224 -11.13 4.24 -8.03
CA GLU A 224 -10.54 3.68 -9.26
C GLU A 224 -9.13 3.08 -9.07
N VAL A 225 -8.36 3.57 -8.10
CA VAL A 225 -7.03 3.04 -7.78
C VAL A 225 -7.05 1.61 -7.24
N TYR A 226 -8.20 1.11 -6.81
CA TYR A 226 -8.39 -0.27 -6.33
C TYR A 226 -9.36 -1.08 -7.18
N GLU A 227 -9.70 -0.59 -8.38
CA GLU A 227 -10.55 -1.33 -9.30
C GLU A 227 -9.73 -2.21 -10.25
N GLN A 228 -10.34 -3.31 -10.73
CA GLN A 228 -9.74 -4.14 -11.76
C GLN A 228 -9.55 -3.35 -13.05
N GLN A 229 -8.38 -3.45 -13.66
CA GLN A 229 -8.01 -2.74 -14.88
C GLN A 229 -8.39 -3.55 -16.13
N THR A 230 -8.45 -2.90 -17.29
CA THR A 230 -8.63 -3.60 -18.59
C THR A 230 -7.67 -4.79 -18.69
N ALA A 231 -8.20 -5.94 -19.07
CA ALA A 231 -7.44 -7.19 -19.08
C ALA A 231 -6.20 -7.12 -19.98
N TRP A 232 -5.07 -7.64 -19.51
CA TRP A 232 -3.79 -7.65 -20.24
C TRP A 232 -3.89 -8.10 -21.71
N PRO A 233 -4.67 -9.14 -22.08
CA PRO A 233 -4.81 -9.49 -23.49
C PRO A 233 -5.29 -8.32 -24.37
N ASN A 234 -6.26 -7.52 -23.88
CA ASN A 234 -6.73 -6.35 -24.60
C ASN A 234 -5.67 -5.25 -24.71
N VAL A 235 -4.90 -5.04 -23.64
CA VAL A 235 -3.80 -4.04 -23.64
C VAL A 235 -2.69 -4.50 -24.58
N ILE A 236 -2.27 -5.76 -24.49
CA ILE A 236 -1.19 -6.33 -25.33
C ILE A 236 -1.58 -6.28 -26.80
N ASP A 237 -2.81 -6.71 -27.14
CA ASP A 237 -3.21 -6.81 -28.54
C ASP A 237 -3.47 -5.45 -29.20
N ASN A 238 -3.97 -4.46 -28.46
CA ASN A 238 -4.49 -3.24 -29.03
C ASN A 238 -3.69 -1.96 -28.70
N SER A 239 -2.92 -1.91 -27.61
CA SER A 239 -2.14 -0.70 -27.32
C SER A 239 -0.98 -0.55 -28.30
N GLU A 240 -0.84 0.65 -28.86
CA GLU A 240 0.28 1.07 -29.73
C GLU A 240 1.28 1.92 -28.95
N LEU A 241 0.78 2.64 -27.93
CA LEU A 241 1.58 3.46 -27.02
C LEU A 241 1.14 3.23 -25.58
N VAL A 242 2.10 3.01 -24.68
CA VAL A 242 1.89 2.98 -23.22
C VAL A 242 2.67 4.14 -22.60
N VAL A 243 1.98 5.02 -21.88
CA VAL A 243 2.60 6.14 -21.16
C VAL A 243 2.52 5.88 -19.67
N MET A 244 3.65 5.58 -19.05
CA MET A 244 3.80 5.35 -17.62
C MET A 244 4.18 6.66 -16.92
N ILE A 245 3.37 7.13 -15.97
CA ILE A 245 3.61 8.40 -15.25
C ILE A 245 3.82 8.10 -13.77
N GLY A 246 5.03 8.37 -13.25
CA GLY A 246 5.40 8.08 -11.87
C GLY A 246 5.20 6.60 -11.48
N CYS A 247 5.49 5.68 -12.39
CA CYS A 247 5.13 4.27 -12.31
C CYS A 247 6.37 3.37 -12.54
N ASN A 248 6.67 2.48 -11.57
CA ASN A 248 7.80 1.55 -11.65
C ASN A 248 7.36 0.09 -11.46
N PRO A 249 6.56 -0.48 -12.40
CA PRO A 249 5.96 -1.80 -12.24
C PRO A 249 6.97 -2.93 -12.05
N MET A 250 8.17 -2.88 -12.65
CA MET A 250 9.17 -3.95 -12.52
C MET A 250 9.71 -4.10 -11.10
N ILE A 251 9.46 -3.11 -10.23
CA ILE A 251 9.76 -3.20 -8.80
C ILE A 251 8.49 -3.50 -8.00
N THR A 252 7.42 -2.75 -8.22
CA THR A 252 6.23 -2.83 -7.35
C THR A 252 5.42 -4.10 -7.55
N LEU A 253 5.46 -4.73 -8.73
CA LEU A 253 4.82 -6.02 -8.99
C LEU A 253 5.54 -7.23 -8.36
N LYS A 254 6.71 -7.02 -7.76
CA LYS A 254 7.42 -8.07 -7.00
C LYS A 254 6.75 -8.40 -5.67
N ASN A 255 5.83 -7.54 -5.23
CA ASN A 255 5.14 -7.68 -3.96
C ASN A 255 3.63 -7.50 -4.16
N SER A 256 2.84 -8.09 -3.27
CA SER A 256 1.39 -7.95 -3.25
C SER A 256 0.89 -7.85 -1.82
N TRP A 257 -0.30 -7.29 -1.61
CA TRP A 257 -0.93 -7.23 -0.28
C TRP A 257 -1.21 -8.62 0.29
N ASN A 258 -1.70 -9.50 -0.56
CA ASN A 258 -1.75 -10.94 -0.32
C ASN A 258 -0.54 -11.62 -0.98
N LEU A 259 -0.58 -12.92 -1.23
CA LEU A 259 0.47 -13.60 -1.97
C LEU A 259 0.50 -13.13 -3.44
N PRO A 260 1.64 -12.69 -3.99
CA PRO A 260 1.71 -12.35 -5.40
C PRO A 260 1.61 -13.60 -6.27
N ASP A 261 0.99 -13.45 -7.45
CA ASP A 261 1.03 -14.43 -8.52
C ASP A 261 2.05 -14.05 -9.62
N HIS A 262 2.63 -12.87 -9.55
CA HIS A 262 3.59 -12.27 -10.48
C HIS A 262 3.14 -12.22 -11.95
N VAL A 263 1.85 -12.44 -12.21
CA VAL A 263 1.30 -12.45 -13.59
C VAL A 263 1.33 -11.05 -14.21
N GLY A 264 1.22 -9.98 -13.42
CA GLY A 264 1.30 -8.61 -13.91
C GLY A 264 2.61 -8.30 -14.66
N GLN A 265 3.74 -8.88 -14.22
CA GLN A 265 5.03 -8.73 -14.90
C GLN A 265 5.01 -9.33 -16.31
N THR A 266 4.28 -10.44 -16.52
CA THR A 266 4.15 -11.05 -17.84
C THR A 266 3.50 -10.12 -18.85
N GLY A 267 2.58 -9.25 -18.41
CA GLY A 267 1.93 -8.24 -19.25
C GLY A 267 2.91 -7.22 -19.83
N PHE A 268 3.77 -6.65 -18.99
CA PHE A 268 4.80 -5.71 -19.42
C PHE A 268 5.86 -6.37 -20.32
N GLU A 269 6.29 -7.59 -20.01
CA GLU A 269 7.21 -8.34 -20.85
C GLU A 269 6.60 -8.69 -22.23
N ALA A 270 5.30 -8.97 -22.26
CA ALA A 270 4.60 -9.22 -23.52
C ALA A 270 4.50 -7.96 -24.39
N LEU A 271 4.25 -6.78 -23.80
CA LEU A 271 4.29 -5.49 -24.50
C LEU A 271 5.68 -5.22 -25.09
N LYS A 272 6.74 -5.42 -24.31
CA LYS A 272 8.13 -5.30 -24.77
C LYS A 272 8.43 -6.24 -25.93
N LYS A 273 8.05 -7.52 -25.80
CA LYS A 273 8.25 -8.54 -26.83
C LYS A 273 7.50 -8.22 -28.13
N LYS A 274 6.30 -7.65 -28.02
CA LYS A 274 5.52 -7.18 -29.17
C LYS A 274 6.17 -5.98 -29.87
N GLY A 275 7.01 -5.22 -29.16
CA GLY A 275 7.58 -3.94 -29.63
C GLY A 275 6.63 -2.76 -29.46
N THR A 276 5.67 -2.84 -28.55
CA THR A 276 4.80 -1.71 -28.20
C THR A 276 5.66 -0.55 -27.67
N ARG A 277 5.47 0.64 -28.22
CA ARG A 277 6.21 1.84 -27.79
C ARG A 277 5.82 2.18 -26.36
N MET A 278 6.79 2.41 -25.49
CA MET A 278 6.58 2.76 -24.08
C MET A 278 7.33 4.05 -23.76
N ILE A 279 6.67 4.95 -23.04
CA ILE A 279 7.25 6.19 -22.50
C ILE A 279 7.13 6.16 -20.98
N CYS A 280 8.22 6.48 -20.30
CA CYS A 280 8.27 6.59 -18.83
C CYS A 280 8.53 8.05 -18.45
N ILE A 281 7.57 8.67 -17.77
CA ILE A 281 7.65 10.05 -17.27
C ILE A 281 7.93 10.01 -15.79
N ASP A 282 9.17 10.27 -15.40
CA ASP A 282 9.65 10.19 -14.02
C ASP A 282 10.98 10.95 -13.88
N PRO A 283 11.25 11.70 -12.81
CA PRO A 283 12.54 12.35 -12.59
C PRO A 283 13.71 11.35 -12.46
N VAL A 284 13.40 10.08 -12.20
CA VAL A 284 14.35 8.97 -12.11
C VAL A 284 14.16 8.03 -13.30
N ARG A 285 15.24 7.68 -14.01
CA ARG A 285 15.24 6.58 -14.99
C ARG A 285 15.09 5.26 -14.25
N SER A 286 13.83 4.91 -13.97
CA SER A 286 13.43 3.79 -13.13
C SER A 286 13.88 2.43 -13.68
N ASP A 287 13.79 1.38 -12.87
CA ASP A 287 14.07 0.00 -13.32
C ASP A 287 13.15 -0.35 -14.50
N SER A 288 11.89 0.04 -14.45
CA SER A 288 10.95 -0.17 -15.55
C SER A 288 11.38 0.54 -16.83
N ALA A 289 11.84 1.80 -16.74
CA ALA A 289 12.34 2.51 -17.92
C ALA A 289 13.52 1.79 -18.55
N ARG A 290 14.45 1.26 -17.74
CA ARG A 290 15.64 0.54 -18.22
C ARG A 290 15.31 -0.86 -18.75
N GLU A 291 14.58 -1.66 -17.96
CA GLU A 291 14.32 -3.07 -18.26
C GLU A 291 13.35 -3.22 -19.43
N LEU A 292 12.33 -2.36 -19.53
CA LEU A 292 11.38 -2.39 -20.63
C LEU A 292 11.89 -1.67 -21.90
N GLY A 293 12.99 -0.91 -21.79
CA GLY A 293 13.51 -0.10 -22.90
C GLY A 293 12.61 1.08 -23.27
N ALA A 294 11.90 1.64 -22.27
CA ALA A 294 11.02 2.77 -22.49
C ALA A 294 11.79 4.08 -22.73
N GLU A 295 11.21 4.94 -23.55
CA GLU A 295 11.69 6.33 -23.69
C GLU A 295 11.54 7.04 -22.35
N TRP A 296 12.56 7.75 -21.92
CA TRP A 296 12.55 8.43 -20.62
C TRP A 296 12.39 9.93 -20.79
N ILE A 297 11.31 10.47 -20.26
CA ILE A 297 11.07 11.92 -20.12
C ILE A 297 11.22 12.25 -18.64
N ALA A 298 12.16 13.14 -18.32
CA ALA A 298 12.53 13.50 -16.96
C ALA A 298 12.01 14.88 -16.55
N PRO A 299 10.80 15.03 -16.00
CA PRO A 299 10.35 16.31 -15.45
C PRO A 299 11.09 16.65 -14.14
N ARG A 300 11.07 17.91 -13.72
CA ARG A 300 11.39 18.28 -12.34
C ARG A 300 10.34 17.68 -11.40
N SER A 301 10.77 17.30 -10.22
CA SER A 301 9.83 16.74 -9.22
C SER A 301 8.67 17.71 -8.94
N TYR A 302 7.48 17.16 -8.71
CA TYR A 302 6.24 17.87 -8.32
C TYR A 302 5.66 18.78 -9.41
N THR A 303 6.03 18.58 -10.66
CA THR A 303 5.55 19.39 -11.81
C THR A 303 4.69 18.59 -12.78
N ASP A 304 4.26 17.40 -12.41
CA ASP A 304 3.53 16.45 -13.26
C ASP A 304 2.25 17.06 -13.85
N CYS A 305 1.46 17.75 -13.02
CA CYS A 305 0.21 18.39 -13.47
C CYS A 305 0.48 19.55 -14.43
N ALA A 306 1.59 20.28 -14.29
CA ALA A 306 1.97 21.32 -15.24
C ALA A 306 2.36 20.73 -16.59
N LEU A 307 3.15 19.65 -16.59
CA LEU A 307 3.50 18.91 -17.80
C LEU A 307 2.23 18.41 -18.52
N MET A 308 1.33 17.77 -17.77
CA MET A 308 0.07 17.24 -18.31
C MET A 308 -0.87 18.35 -18.82
N ALA A 309 -0.89 19.52 -18.19
CA ALA A 309 -1.66 20.67 -18.68
C ALA A 309 -1.10 21.18 -20.01
N GLY A 310 0.22 21.22 -20.20
CA GLY A 310 0.84 21.54 -21.50
C GLY A 310 0.50 20.53 -22.60
N VAL A 311 0.44 19.24 -22.25
CA VAL A 311 -0.05 18.19 -23.17
C VAL A 311 -1.51 18.43 -23.52
N ALA A 312 -2.37 18.72 -22.52
CA ALA A 312 -3.80 18.99 -22.72
C ALA A 312 -4.02 20.22 -23.59
N HIS A 313 -3.30 21.31 -23.34
CA HIS A 313 -3.37 22.52 -24.17
C HIS A 313 -2.97 22.25 -25.62
N THR A 314 -1.91 21.47 -25.85
CA THR A 314 -1.48 21.09 -27.20
C THR A 314 -2.57 20.28 -27.93
N LEU A 315 -3.20 19.29 -27.23
CA LEU A 315 -4.33 18.53 -27.78
C LEU A 315 -5.48 19.46 -28.20
N LEU A 316 -5.76 20.48 -27.41
CA LEU A 316 -6.81 21.48 -27.69
C LEU A 316 -6.42 22.39 -28.86
N ALA A 317 -5.25 23.02 -28.79
CA ALA A 317 -4.80 24.02 -29.76
C ALA A 317 -4.58 23.45 -31.17
N GLU A 318 -4.17 22.20 -31.28
CA GLU A 318 -3.96 21.48 -32.54
C GLU A 318 -5.22 20.69 -33.01
N ASN A 319 -6.34 20.78 -32.30
CA ASN A 319 -7.61 20.06 -32.56
C ASN A 319 -7.41 18.53 -32.61
N LEU A 320 -6.58 18.00 -31.72
CA LEU A 320 -6.27 16.57 -31.59
C LEU A 320 -7.17 15.86 -30.57
N HIS A 321 -7.91 16.61 -29.77
CA HIS A 321 -8.86 16.08 -28.79
C HIS A 321 -10.14 15.55 -29.47
N ASN A 322 -10.89 14.68 -28.74
CA ASN A 322 -12.14 14.10 -29.21
C ASN A 322 -13.36 14.87 -28.64
N PRO A 323 -13.95 15.84 -29.34
CA PRO A 323 -15.04 16.65 -28.84
C PRO A 323 -16.34 15.86 -28.63
N ASP A 324 -16.59 14.82 -29.43
CA ASP A 324 -17.81 13.98 -29.28
C ASP A 324 -17.76 13.15 -28.01
N PHE A 325 -16.59 12.59 -27.64
CA PHE A 325 -16.41 11.90 -26.38
C PHE A 325 -16.63 12.85 -25.20
N LEU A 326 -15.98 14.01 -25.23
CA LEU A 326 -16.10 15.01 -24.17
C LEU A 326 -17.56 15.43 -23.97
N LYS A 327 -18.29 15.72 -25.03
CA LYS A 327 -19.71 16.09 -24.97
C LYS A 327 -20.60 14.97 -24.43
N THR A 328 -20.34 13.74 -24.81
CA THR A 328 -21.22 12.61 -24.50
C THR A 328 -20.96 12.04 -23.10
N TYR A 329 -19.69 11.89 -22.73
CA TYR A 329 -19.26 11.09 -21.57
C TYR A 329 -18.71 11.93 -20.41
N THR A 330 -18.56 13.24 -20.57
CA THR A 330 -18.01 14.11 -19.52
C THR A 330 -18.92 15.29 -19.21
N VAL A 331 -18.64 15.97 -18.10
CA VAL A 331 -19.18 17.28 -17.73
C VAL A 331 -18.06 18.22 -17.32
N GLY A 332 -18.23 19.53 -17.62
CA GLY A 332 -17.33 20.59 -17.15
C GLY A 332 -16.03 20.75 -17.91
N PHE A 333 -15.93 20.20 -19.13
CA PHE A 333 -14.76 20.40 -19.97
C PHE A 333 -14.55 21.88 -20.35
N ASP A 334 -15.62 22.63 -20.53
CA ASP A 334 -15.60 24.09 -20.79
C ASP A 334 -14.86 24.89 -19.70
N LYS A 335 -14.96 24.45 -18.44
CA LYS A 335 -14.22 25.04 -17.32
C LYS A 335 -12.72 24.74 -17.44
N PHE A 336 -12.39 23.50 -17.74
CA PHE A 336 -11.00 23.09 -17.93
C PHE A 336 -10.35 23.76 -19.18
N GLU A 337 -11.09 23.85 -20.28
CA GLU A 337 -10.69 24.62 -21.46
C GLU A 337 -10.43 26.10 -21.12
N ALA A 338 -11.28 26.72 -20.29
CA ALA A 338 -11.08 28.09 -19.84
C ALA A 338 -9.78 28.23 -19.01
N TYR A 339 -9.49 27.27 -18.14
CA TYR A 339 -8.23 27.21 -17.40
C TYR A 339 -7.02 27.09 -18.31
N LEU A 340 -7.04 26.14 -19.28
CA LEU A 340 -5.93 25.94 -20.22
C LEU A 340 -5.64 27.20 -21.02
N ASN A 341 -6.67 27.92 -21.46
CA ASN A 341 -6.58 29.14 -22.23
C ASN A 341 -6.31 30.41 -21.38
N GLY A 342 -6.06 30.26 -20.09
CA GLY A 342 -5.70 31.39 -19.20
C GLY A 342 -6.85 32.37 -18.94
N LYS A 343 -8.13 31.95 -19.11
CA LYS A 343 -9.29 32.86 -18.89
C LYS A 343 -9.51 33.20 -17.43
N GLU A 344 -8.97 32.40 -16.50
CA GLU A 344 -9.14 32.60 -15.06
C GLU A 344 -8.03 33.47 -14.45
N ASP A 345 -6.78 33.29 -14.91
CA ASP A 345 -5.58 33.89 -14.31
C ASP A 345 -4.69 34.68 -15.30
N GLY A 346 -5.11 34.77 -16.55
CA GLY A 346 -4.36 35.46 -17.61
C GLY A 346 -3.14 34.67 -18.12
N VAL A 347 -2.93 33.43 -17.69
CA VAL A 347 -1.77 32.60 -18.05
C VAL A 347 -2.22 31.40 -18.88
N VAL A 348 -1.83 31.35 -20.15
CA VAL A 348 -2.08 30.19 -21.01
C VAL A 348 -1.19 29.02 -20.57
N LYS A 349 -1.76 27.84 -20.44
CA LYS A 349 -1.06 26.62 -19.97
C LYS A 349 -0.48 25.84 -21.15
N ASP A 350 0.18 26.55 -22.07
CA ASP A 350 0.79 25.95 -23.27
C ASP A 350 2.06 25.15 -22.99
N ALA A 351 2.66 24.59 -24.05
CA ALA A 351 3.86 23.79 -23.92
C ALA A 351 5.08 24.60 -23.44
N ASP A 352 5.15 25.90 -23.75
CA ASP A 352 6.24 26.76 -23.29
C ASP A 352 6.13 27.07 -21.79
N TRP A 353 4.90 27.34 -21.30
CA TRP A 353 4.62 27.46 -19.89
C TRP A 353 4.94 26.17 -19.13
N ALA A 354 4.52 25.02 -19.67
CA ALA A 354 4.77 23.74 -19.07
C ALA A 354 6.28 23.39 -19.07
N ALA A 355 7.01 23.75 -20.12
CA ALA A 355 8.46 23.56 -20.21
C ALA A 355 9.21 24.40 -19.17
N ASP A 356 8.83 25.66 -18.96
CA ASP A 356 9.42 26.51 -17.94
C ASP A 356 9.30 25.91 -16.53
N ILE A 357 8.13 25.33 -16.21
CA ILE A 357 7.87 24.71 -14.91
C ILE A 357 8.51 23.32 -14.83
N SER A 358 8.25 22.44 -15.77
CA SER A 358 8.66 21.03 -15.69
C SER A 358 10.12 20.80 -16.09
N GLY A 359 10.70 21.75 -16.86
CA GLY A 359 12.03 21.59 -17.45
C GLY A 359 12.10 20.49 -18.51
N VAL A 360 10.98 20.06 -19.04
CA VAL A 360 10.87 19.24 -20.24
C VAL A 360 10.72 20.17 -21.43
N ASP A 361 11.47 19.92 -22.49
CA ASP A 361 11.44 20.76 -23.68
C ASP A 361 10.03 20.87 -24.28
N ALA A 362 9.63 22.08 -24.71
CA ALA A 362 8.29 22.36 -25.20
C ALA A 362 7.92 21.52 -26.44
N GLU A 363 8.87 21.26 -27.34
CA GLU A 363 8.60 20.41 -28.51
C GLU A 363 8.42 18.95 -28.09
N THR A 364 9.14 18.48 -27.08
CA THR A 364 8.92 17.15 -26.47
C THR A 364 7.50 17.03 -25.91
N ILE A 365 6.99 18.09 -25.25
CA ILE A 365 5.61 18.12 -24.73
C ILE A 365 4.59 18.06 -25.86
N LYS A 366 4.78 18.86 -26.90
CA LYS A 366 3.92 18.87 -28.09
C LYS A 366 3.94 17.51 -28.81
N GLN A 367 5.14 16.93 -28.96
CA GLN A 367 5.27 15.63 -29.61
C GLN A 367 4.59 14.52 -28.82
N LEU A 368 4.71 14.54 -27.47
CA LEU A 368 3.98 13.61 -26.60
C LEU A 368 2.46 13.70 -26.82
N ALA A 369 1.91 14.91 -26.88
CA ALA A 369 0.48 15.12 -27.15
C ALA A 369 0.05 14.56 -28.51
N ARG A 370 0.83 14.85 -29.59
CA ARG A 370 0.57 14.33 -30.93
C ARG A 370 0.65 12.81 -30.99
N ASP A 371 1.64 12.21 -30.33
CA ASP A 371 1.81 10.76 -30.28
C ASP A 371 0.64 10.10 -29.53
N MET A 372 0.24 10.65 -28.38
CA MET A 372 -0.91 10.13 -27.62
C MET A 372 -2.22 10.19 -28.42
N ALA A 373 -2.43 11.25 -29.20
CA ALA A 373 -3.62 11.39 -30.07
C ALA A 373 -3.59 10.46 -31.27
N LYS A 374 -2.41 10.25 -31.86
CA LYS A 374 -2.23 9.43 -33.06
C LYS A 374 -2.40 7.94 -32.82
N HIS A 375 -2.01 7.47 -31.66
CA HIS A 375 -1.94 6.04 -31.31
C HIS A 375 -3.07 5.59 -30.39
N ARG A 376 -3.34 4.29 -30.34
CA ARG A 376 -4.10 3.66 -29.25
C ARG A 376 -3.25 3.73 -27.99
N THR A 377 -3.59 4.68 -27.13
CA THR A 377 -2.78 5.03 -25.95
C THR A 377 -3.39 4.54 -24.65
N MET A 378 -2.62 3.79 -23.88
CA MET A 378 -2.92 3.45 -22.49
C MET A 378 -2.06 4.31 -21.55
N ILE A 379 -2.70 5.15 -20.72
CA ILE A 379 -2.03 5.93 -19.67
C ILE A 379 -2.00 5.08 -18.40
N MET A 380 -0.81 4.78 -17.88
CA MET A 380 -0.63 4.02 -16.65
C MET A 380 -0.03 4.92 -15.57
N GLY A 381 -0.84 5.30 -14.59
CA GLY A 381 -0.42 6.13 -13.47
C GLY A 381 0.05 5.32 -12.27
N GLY A 382 1.19 5.70 -11.69
CA GLY A 382 1.65 5.15 -10.42
C GLY A 382 0.97 5.83 -9.21
N TRP A 383 0.98 5.17 -8.05
CA TRP A 383 0.42 5.77 -6.84
C TRP A 383 1.35 6.78 -6.16
N GLY A 384 2.63 6.77 -6.47
CA GLY A 384 3.61 7.71 -5.90
C GLY A 384 3.28 9.17 -6.21
N ILE A 385 2.79 9.44 -7.42
CA ILE A 385 2.53 10.79 -7.95
C ILE A 385 1.50 11.59 -7.13
N GLN A 386 0.60 10.94 -6.37
CA GLN A 386 -0.39 11.61 -5.54
C GLN A 386 0.06 11.82 -4.08
N ARG A 387 1.26 11.32 -3.69
CA ARG A 387 1.80 11.48 -2.34
C ARG A 387 2.59 12.76 -2.19
N GLN A 388 2.01 13.86 -2.62
CA GLN A 388 2.57 15.22 -2.60
C GLN A 388 1.48 16.25 -2.30
N HIS A 389 1.88 17.47 -2.01
CA HIS A 389 0.94 18.57 -1.86
C HIS A 389 0.13 18.74 -3.16
N HIS A 390 -1.18 18.88 -3.07
CA HIS A 390 -2.13 18.87 -4.19
C HIS A 390 -2.15 17.56 -5.00
N GLY A 391 -1.81 16.44 -4.37
CA GLY A 391 -1.68 15.14 -5.03
C GLY A 391 -2.97 14.61 -5.69
N GLU A 392 -4.14 15.07 -5.25
CA GLU A 392 -5.45 14.79 -5.83
C GLU A 392 -5.50 15.13 -7.32
N GLN A 393 -4.81 16.19 -7.71
CA GLN A 393 -4.84 16.73 -9.06
C GLN A 393 -4.22 15.80 -10.11
N ALA A 394 -3.23 14.99 -9.71
CA ALA A 394 -2.45 14.18 -10.65
C ALA A 394 -3.31 13.10 -11.35
N HIS A 395 -4.04 12.30 -10.57
CA HIS A 395 -4.90 11.25 -11.14
C HIS A 395 -6.08 11.83 -11.89
N TRP A 396 -6.66 12.92 -11.39
CA TRP A 396 -7.72 13.65 -12.10
C TRP A 396 -7.26 14.17 -13.46
N MET A 397 -6.07 14.74 -13.53
CA MET A 397 -5.49 15.22 -14.79
C MET A 397 -5.26 14.07 -15.79
N MET A 398 -4.79 12.91 -15.34
CA MET A 398 -4.63 11.72 -16.19
C MET A 398 -5.97 11.22 -16.76
N VAL A 399 -7.04 11.17 -15.94
CA VAL A 399 -8.39 10.85 -16.43
C VAL A 399 -8.85 11.85 -17.47
N THR A 400 -8.59 13.15 -17.21
CA THR A 400 -8.98 14.24 -18.15
C THR A 400 -8.24 14.11 -19.48
N LEU A 401 -6.95 13.82 -19.49
CA LEU A 401 -6.18 13.54 -20.72
C LEU A 401 -6.76 12.33 -21.48
N ALA A 402 -7.05 11.23 -20.77
CA ALA A 402 -7.63 10.05 -21.38
C ALA A 402 -9.04 10.33 -21.97
N ALA A 403 -9.82 11.21 -21.34
CA ALA A 403 -11.10 11.68 -21.85
C ALA A 403 -10.92 12.57 -23.09
N MET A 404 -9.94 13.49 -23.10
CA MET A 404 -9.62 14.31 -24.27
C MET A 404 -9.21 13.46 -25.48
N LEU A 405 -8.49 12.37 -25.26
CA LEU A 405 -8.15 11.39 -26.31
C LEU A 405 -9.36 10.57 -26.79
N GLY A 406 -10.46 10.53 -26.02
CA GLY A 406 -11.67 9.78 -26.35
C GLY A 406 -11.50 8.27 -26.34
N GLN A 407 -10.49 7.74 -25.61
CA GLN A 407 -10.12 6.32 -25.66
C GLN A 407 -10.57 5.51 -24.43
N ILE A 408 -11.18 6.12 -23.43
CA ILE A 408 -11.73 5.43 -22.26
C ILE A 408 -12.80 4.44 -22.70
N GLY A 409 -12.72 3.20 -22.20
CA GLY A 409 -13.63 2.11 -22.54
C GLY A 409 -13.34 1.41 -23.87
N LEU A 410 -12.21 1.69 -24.50
CA LEU A 410 -11.73 0.96 -25.68
C LEU A 410 -10.65 -0.08 -25.30
N PRO A 411 -10.61 -1.23 -25.99
CA PRO A 411 -9.51 -2.18 -25.81
C PRO A 411 -8.17 -1.51 -26.03
N GLY A 412 -7.26 -1.63 -25.07
CA GLY A 412 -5.91 -1.09 -25.14
C GLY A 412 -5.76 0.43 -25.07
N GLY A 413 -6.84 1.17 -24.81
CA GLY A 413 -6.84 2.62 -24.67
C GLY A 413 -7.44 3.09 -23.33
N GLY A 414 -7.26 4.38 -23.01
CA GLY A 414 -7.77 5.00 -21.80
C GLY A 414 -6.70 5.12 -20.71
N PHE A 415 -7.06 4.79 -19.49
CA PHE A 415 -6.16 4.90 -18.34
C PHE A 415 -6.28 3.70 -17.40
N GLY A 416 -5.26 3.52 -16.52
CA GLY A 416 -5.30 2.55 -15.44
C GLY A 416 -4.31 2.90 -14.34
N PHE A 417 -4.71 2.72 -13.08
CA PHE A 417 -3.95 3.13 -11.91
C PHE A 417 -3.44 1.97 -11.06
N SER A 418 -3.65 0.72 -11.50
CA SER A 418 -3.24 -0.47 -10.77
C SER A 418 -2.48 -1.51 -11.59
N TYR A 419 -2.05 -1.18 -12.81
CA TYR A 419 -1.20 -2.09 -13.60
C TYR A 419 0.16 -2.34 -12.94
N HIS A 420 0.62 -1.41 -12.11
CA HIS A 420 1.87 -1.48 -11.36
C HIS A 420 1.73 -2.14 -9.98
N TYR A 421 0.53 -2.60 -9.61
CA TYR A 421 0.26 -3.14 -8.28
C TYR A 421 -0.40 -4.52 -8.38
N SER A 422 0.13 -5.47 -7.60
CA SER A 422 -0.40 -6.83 -7.51
C SER A 422 -0.58 -7.46 -8.89
N SER A 423 -1.75 -7.95 -9.21
CA SER A 423 -2.07 -8.54 -10.51
C SER A 423 -3.04 -7.68 -11.33
N GLY A 424 -2.98 -6.34 -11.18
CA GLY A 424 -3.85 -5.41 -11.92
C GLY A 424 -3.81 -5.65 -13.43
N GLY A 425 -4.99 -5.77 -14.06
CA GLY A 425 -5.13 -6.15 -15.46
C GLY A 425 -5.05 -7.65 -15.73
N SER A 426 -4.65 -8.47 -14.76
CA SER A 426 -4.70 -9.93 -14.91
C SER A 426 -6.17 -10.40 -14.86
N PRO A 427 -6.62 -11.24 -15.81
CA PRO A 427 -8.00 -11.70 -15.82
C PRO A 427 -8.36 -12.42 -14.52
N THR A 428 -9.46 -12.03 -13.90
CA THR A 428 -9.92 -12.62 -12.63
C THR A 428 -10.35 -14.06 -12.82
N ALA A 429 -9.87 -14.95 -11.99
CA ALA A 429 -10.25 -16.37 -12.00
C ALA A 429 -11.68 -16.56 -11.44
N ARG A 430 -12.29 -17.67 -11.78
CA ARG A 430 -13.60 -18.07 -11.26
C ARG A 430 -13.41 -19.06 -10.12
N GLY A 431 -13.72 -18.63 -8.90
CA GLY A 431 -13.60 -19.45 -7.70
C GLY A 431 -14.47 -18.92 -6.58
N GLY A 432 -14.20 -19.34 -5.37
CA GLY A 432 -14.71 -18.71 -4.16
C GLY A 432 -13.70 -17.70 -3.63
N ILE A 433 -14.18 -16.69 -2.94
CA ILE A 433 -13.33 -15.71 -2.24
C ILE A 433 -13.07 -16.22 -0.84
N LEU A 434 -11.81 -16.29 -0.44
CA LEU A 434 -11.41 -16.58 0.93
C LEU A 434 -11.57 -15.31 1.76
N ALA A 435 -12.67 -15.19 2.48
CA ALA A 435 -12.88 -14.06 3.38
C ALA A 435 -11.97 -14.19 4.61
N GLY A 436 -11.38 -13.07 5.05
CA GLY A 436 -10.63 -13.01 6.30
C GLY A 436 -11.51 -12.97 7.54
N ILE A 437 -10.87 -13.04 8.72
CA ILE A 437 -11.57 -12.78 9.98
C ILE A 437 -12.09 -11.34 10.01
N SER A 438 -13.31 -11.14 10.51
CA SER A 438 -13.93 -9.81 10.58
C SER A 438 -13.54 -9.08 11.87
N ALA A 439 -13.32 -7.77 11.75
CA ALA A 439 -13.20 -6.88 12.91
C ALA A 439 -14.51 -6.75 13.71
N GLY A 440 -15.64 -7.12 13.11
CA GLY A 440 -16.96 -6.91 13.70
C GLY A 440 -17.35 -5.45 13.79
N SER A 441 -18.43 -5.16 14.52
CA SER A 441 -18.91 -3.79 14.76
C SER A 441 -18.79 -3.42 16.22
N PRO A 442 -18.62 -2.12 16.56
CA PRO A 442 -18.62 -1.68 17.96
C PRO A 442 -19.87 -2.10 18.71
N THR A 443 -19.69 -2.69 19.89
CA THR A 443 -20.81 -3.10 20.75
C THR A 443 -21.33 -1.97 21.64
N SER A 444 -20.49 -1.00 21.97
CA SER A 444 -20.84 0.16 22.78
C SER A 444 -21.51 1.26 21.94
N PRO A 445 -22.63 1.88 22.40
CA PRO A 445 -23.19 3.05 21.75
C PRO A 445 -22.19 4.20 21.60
N ALA A 446 -21.36 4.46 22.61
CA ALA A 446 -20.36 5.52 22.58
C ALA A 446 -19.30 5.31 21.48
N ALA A 447 -19.00 4.06 21.13
CA ALA A 447 -18.02 3.74 20.10
C ALA A 447 -18.58 3.94 18.67
N LYS A 448 -19.91 3.84 18.50
CA LYS A 448 -20.55 4.03 17.17
C LYS A 448 -20.47 5.47 16.67
N ASP A 449 -20.33 6.43 17.57
CA ASP A 449 -20.28 7.86 17.24
C ASP A 449 -18.83 8.38 17.10
N ILE A 450 -17.81 7.50 17.26
CA ILE A 450 -16.41 7.89 17.12
C ILE A 450 -16.08 8.07 15.63
N THR A 451 -15.69 9.27 15.26
CA THR A 451 -15.24 9.57 13.91
C THR A 451 -13.75 9.26 13.77
N PRO A 452 -13.35 8.40 12.84
CA PRO A 452 -11.94 8.18 12.54
C PRO A 452 -11.33 9.42 11.88
N PHE A 453 -10.01 9.57 11.97
CA PHE A 453 -9.29 10.65 11.31
C PHE A 453 -8.33 10.09 10.23
N PRO A 454 -7.91 10.91 9.24
CA PRO A 454 -7.01 10.44 8.19
C PRO A 454 -5.70 9.87 8.75
N VAL A 455 -5.32 8.66 8.30
CA VAL A 455 -4.17 7.92 8.84
C VAL A 455 -2.86 8.73 8.78
N ALA A 456 -2.68 9.54 7.74
CA ALA A 456 -1.51 10.39 7.56
C ALA A 456 -1.48 11.60 8.52
N ARG A 457 -2.46 11.74 9.43
CA ARG A 457 -2.52 12.83 10.41
C ARG A 457 -2.26 12.35 11.84
N ILE A 458 -1.70 11.15 12.04
CA ILE A 458 -1.48 10.61 13.38
C ILE A 458 -0.57 11.51 14.25
N ALA A 459 0.53 12.03 13.69
CA ALA A 459 1.41 12.91 14.47
C ALA A 459 0.72 14.24 14.79
N ASP A 460 -0.01 14.82 13.84
CA ASP A 460 -0.81 16.03 14.07
C ASP A 460 -1.91 15.81 15.12
N ALA A 461 -2.59 14.67 15.09
CA ALA A 461 -3.62 14.30 16.06
C ALA A 461 -3.07 14.14 17.48
N LEU A 462 -1.92 13.49 17.63
CA LEU A 462 -1.25 13.35 18.93
C LEU A 462 -0.70 14.67 19.47
N ALA A 463 -0.19 15.53 18.58
CA ALA A 463 0.37 16.82 18.99
C ALA A 463 -0.71 17.88 19.29
N ASN A 464 -1.89 17.77 18.69
CA ASN A 464 -2.94 18.79 18.74
C ASN A 464 -4.32 18.21 19.07
N PRO A 465 -4.55 17.67 20.27
CA PRO A 465 -5.88 17.21 20.69
C PRO A 465 -6.92 18.34 20.54
N SER A 466 -8.13 17.98 20.12
CA SER A 466 -9.26 18.90 19.88
C SER A 466 -9.11 19.83 18.65
N LYS A 467 -8.03 19.74 17.89
CA LYS A 467 -7.90 20.43 16.60
C LYS A 467 -8.91 19.85 15.61
N THR A 468 -9.59 20.74 14.90
CA THR A 468 -10.52 20.36 13.82
C THR A 468 -9.88 20.61 12.46
N ILE A 469 -9.98 19.63 11.57
CA ILE A 469 -9.50 19.70 10.19
C ILE A 469 -10.65 19.50 9.22
N ASP A 470 -10.48 19.95 7.99
CA ASP A 470 -11.35 19.62 6.86
C ASP A 470 -10.98 18.27 6.28
N TYR A 471 -11.99 17.47 5.91
CA TYR A 471 -11.79 16.18 5.24
C TYR A 471 -13.03 15.84 4.40
N ASN A 472 -12.90 15.79 3.09
CA ASN A 472 -13.94 15.39 2.12
C ASN A 472 -15.32 16.00 2.41
N GLY A 473 -15.36 17.32 2.57
CA GLY A 473 -16.59 18.09 2.82
C GLY A 473 -17.11 17.98 4.25
N THR A 474 -16.39 17.35 5.16
CA THR A 474 -16.74 17.24 6.58
C THR A 474 -15.67 17.88 7.48
N LYS A 475 -16.03 18.05 8.74
CA LYS A 475 -15.09 18.49 9.79
C LYS A 475 -14.76 17.29 10.67
N VAL A 476 -13.47 17.01 10.86
CA VAL A 476 -12.96 15.96 11.75
C VAL A 476 -12.21 16.59 12.91
N THR A 477 -12.62 16.29 14.14
CA THR A 477 -11.96 16.79 15.35
C THR A 477 -11.14 15.67 15.98
N TYR A 478 -9.86 15.91 16.22
CA TYR A 478 -8.98 14.92 16.82
C TYR A 478 -9.36 14.65 18.28
N PRO A 479 -9.47 13.38 18.68
CA PRO A 479 -9.64 13.05 20.09
C PRO A 479 -8.34 13.24 20.88
N ASP A 480 -8.45 13.29 22.21
CA ASP A 480 -7.30 13.28 23.10
C ASP A 480 -6.84 11.83 23.33
N ILE A 481 -5.89 11.37 22.53
CA ILE A 481 -5.41 9.98 22.51
C ILE A 481 -4.43 9.76 23.67
N LYS A 482 -4.80 8.89 24.60
CA LYS A 482 -3.98 8.50 25.76
C LYS A 482 -3.27 7.16 25.57
N MET A 483 -3.75 6.34 24.65
CA MET A 483 -3.11 5.06 24.33
C MET A 483 -3.01 4.88 22.81
N VAL A 484 -1.85 4.40 22.36
CA VAL A 484 -1.65 3.92 20.98
C VAL A 484 -1.35 2.42 21.04
N TYR A 485 -2.12 1.62 20.31
CA TYR A 485 -1.87 0.19 20.16
C TYR A 485 -1.53 -0.13 18.70
N VAL A 486 -0.34 -0.68 18.45
CA VAL A 486 0.14 -1.04 17.12
C VAL A 486 0.27 -2.56 17.00
N ALA A 487 -0.37 -3.15 16.00
CA ALA A 487 -0.25 -4.55 15.64
C ALA A 487 -0.25 -4.70 14.10
N GLY A 488 0.86 -5.16 13.52
CA GLY A 488 1.01 -5.28 12.06
C GLY A 488 1.34 -3.97 11.35
N GLY A 489 2.04 -3.06 12.00
CA GLY A 489 2.50 -1.80 11.43
C GLY A 489 3.82 -1.32 12.04
N ASN A 490 4.55 -0.46 11.34
CA ASN A 490 5.77 0.18 11.83
C ASN A 490 5.67 1.70 11.62
N THR A 491 4.98 2.38 12.54
CA THR A 491 4.59 3.79 12.43
C THR A 491 5.80 4.72 12.28
N PHE A 492 6.91 4.46 12.98
CA PHE A 492 8.17 5.23 12.89
C PHE A 492 8.86 5.11 11.52
N HIS A 493 8.36 4.25 10.67
CA HIS A 493 8.86 4.07 9.33
C HIS A 493 7.87 4.54 8.25
N GLN A 494 6.58 4.44 8.51
CA GLN A 494 5.54 4.77 7.55
C GLN A 494 5.21 6.27 7.53
N HIS A 495 5.34 6.94 8.68
CA HIS A 495 4.92 8.33 8.85
C HIS A 495 6.03 9.32 8.47
N GLN A 496 5.61 10.45 7.88
CA GLN A 496 6.49 11.54 7.47
C GLN A 496 7.00 12.30 8.69
N ASP A 497 8.05 13.09 8.53
CA ASP A 497 8.71 13.86 9.60
C ASP A 497 8.87 13.06 10.89
N THR A 498 9.72 12.04 10.83
CA THR A 498 9.97 11.13 11.97
C THR A 498 10.34 11.88 13.24
N ASN A 499 10.99 13.03 13.12
CA ASN A 499 11.39 13.83 14.28
C ASN A 499 10.19 14.55 14.94
N ASN A 500 9.21 14.98 14.16
CA ASN A 500 7.94 15.47 14.67
C ASN A 500 7.13 14.34 15.31
N LEU A 501 7.13 13.16 14.69
CA LEU A 501 6.49 11.97 15.26
C LEU A 501 7.11 11.60 16.62
N VAL A 502 8.44 11.63 16.79
CA VAL A 502 9.11 11.39 18.09
C VAL A 502 8.57 12.32 19.17
N LYS A 503 8.35 13.61 18.85
CA LYS A 503 7.77 14.57 19.78
C LYS A 503 6.30 14.27 20.10
N ALA A 504 5.50 14.05 19.05
CA ALA A 504 4.08 13.75 19.20
C ALA A 504 3.85 12.42 19.96
N TRP A 505 4.75 11.46 19.80
CA TRP A 505 4.72 10.16 20.46
C TRP A 505 4.95 10.20 21.98
N GLN A 506 5.32 11.37 22.51
CA GLN A 506 5.41 11.61 23.97
C GLN A 506 4.05 11.91 24.59
N HIS A 507 3.02 12.24 23.80
CA HIS A 507 1.69 12.59 24.31
C HIS A 507 0.92 11.41 24.92
N PRO A 508 0.83 10.22 24.30
CA PRO A 508 0.11 9.10 24.89
C PRO A 508 0.73 8.64 26.21
N GLU A 509 -0.11 8.30 27.18
CA GLU A 509 0.33 7.73 28.47
C GLU A 509 0.91 6.33 28.30
N THR A 510 0.37 5.56 27.31
CA THR A 510 0.78 4.18 27.05
C THR A 510 0.87 3.90 25.55
N VAL A 511 1.95 3.24 25.13
CA VAL A 511 2.13 2.70 23.77
C VAL A 511 2.36 1.20 23.86
N VAL A 512 1.51 0.42 23.20
CA VAL A 512 1.61 -1.05 23.14
C VAL A 512 1.91 -1.47 21.71
N VAL A 513 2.82 -2.44 21.52
CA VAL A 513 3.21 -2.93 20.21
C VAL A 513 3.28 -4.46 20.21
N ASN A 514 2.56 -5.09 19.29
CA ASN A 514 2.77 -6.50 18.91
C ASN A 514 3.76 -6.54 17.75
N GLU A 515 4.92 -7.13 17.91
CA GLU A 515 5.97 -7.09 16.89
C GLU A 515 6.91 -8.31 17.02
N PRO A 516 7.33 -8.95 15.91
CA PRO A 516 8.36 -9.97 15.96
C PRO A 516 9.79 -9.44 16.17
N TYR A 517 10.07 -8.17 15.82
CA TYR A 517 11.43 -7.60 15.81
C TYR A 517 11.51 -6.31 16.61
N TRP A 518 12.73 -5.97 17.06
CA TRP A 518 13.03 -4.66 17.67
C TRP A 518 13.11 -3.55 16.62
N THR A 519 11.97 -3.27 15.98
CA THR A 519 11.80 -2.13 15.05
C THR A 519 11.91 -0.80 15.79
N ALA A 520 12.00 0.31 15.04
CA ALA A 520 11.98 1.64 15.66
C ALA A 520 10.67 1.88 16.44
N THR A 521 9.52 1.41 15.94
CA THR A 521 8.24 1.50 16.64
C THR A 521 8.25 0.71 17.96
N ALA A 522 8.77 -0.52 17.96
CA ALA A 522 8.91 -1.33 19.16
C ALA A 522 9.85 -0.66 20.19
N LYS A 523 10.98 -0.11 19.75
CA LYS A 523 11.92 0.63 20.62
C LYS A 523 11.28 1.87 21.27
N HIS A 524 10.26 2.46 20.63
CA HIS A 524 9.53 3.64 21.16
C HIS A 524 8.20 3.28 21.84
N ALA A 525 7.98 2.02 22.18
CA ALA A 525 6.82 1.57 22.95
C ALA A 525 7.08 1.56 24.48
N ASP A 526 6.02 1.28 25.24
CA ASP A 526 6.07 1.03 26.69
C ASP A 526 5.91 -0.46 27.00
N ILE A 527 5.07 -1.15 26.24
CA ILE A 527 4.84 -2.60 26.35
C ILE A 527 5.02 -3.22 24.98
N VAL A 528 5.86 -4.22 24.86
CA VAL A 528 6.13 -4.96 23.63
C VAL A 528 5.81 -6.44 23.83
N LEU A 529 4.95 -6.96 22.96
CA LEU A 529 4.50 -8.35 23.00
C LEU A 529 5.09 -9.11 21.80
N PRO A 530 5.91 -10.16 22.05
CA PRO A 530 6.53 -10.93 20.99
C PRO A 530 5.50 -11.76 20.24
N VAL A 531 5.44 -11.60 18.92
CA VAL A 531 4.52 -12.36 18.08
C VAL A 531 5.24 -13.19 17.03
N THR A 532 4.54 -14.22 16.54
CA THR A 532 5.02 -15.13 15.51
C THR A 532 5.14 -14.45 14.14
N THR A 533 6.08 -14.92 13.35
CA THR A 533 6.08 -14.68 11.90
C THR A 533 5.06 -15.59 11.21
N THR A 534 4.77 -15.33 9.94
CA THR A 534 3.86 -16.18 9.14
C THR A 534 4.34 -17.63 9.03
N TYR A 535 5.61 -17.90 9.23
CA TYR A 535 6.21 -19.25 9.13
C TYR A 535 6.08 -20.10 10.39
N GLU A 536 5.66 -19.48 11.49
CA GLU A 536 5.56 -20.07 12.83
C GLU A 536 4.11 -20.41 13.22
N ARG A 537 3.14 -20.27 12.29
CA ARG A 537 1.71 -20.47 12.51
C ARG A 537 1.02 -21.03 11.25
N ASN A 538 -0.23 -21.44 11.37
CA ASN A 538 -1.06 -21.84 10.25
C ASN A 538 -1.95 -20.71 9.80
N ASP A 539 -2.14 -20.57 8.49
CA ASP A 539 -3.07 -19.62 7.90
C ASP A 539 -3.48 -20.12 6.50
N MET A 540 -4.27 -19.35 5.78
CA MET A 540 -4.56 -19.48 4.35
C MET A 540 -4.51 -18.10 3.72
N ASP A 541 -4.16 -18.04 2.43
CA ASP A 541 -4.22 -16.78 1.68
C ASP A 541 -4.63 -17.03 0.22
N MET A 542 -5.08 -15.95 -0.44
CA MET A 542 -5.32 -15.93 -1.89
C MET A 542 -4.04 -15.51 -2.62
N GLY A 543 -3.79 -16.07 -3.79
CA GLY A 543 -2.71 -15.62 -4.68
C GLY A 543 -3.23 -14.74 -5.79
N GLY A 544 -2.67 -13.53 -5.88
CA GLY A 544 -3.08 -12.49 -6.82
C GLY A 544 -4.32 -11.72 -6.34
N ASP A 545 -4.14 -10.46 -5.95
CA ASP A 545 -5.24 -9.64 -5.41
C ASP A 545 -6.36 -9.43 -6.44
N TYR A 546 -6.02 -9.08 -7.70
CA TYR A 546 -7.01 -8.88 -8.76
C TYR A 546 -7.30 -10.15 -9.56
N SER A 547 -6.30 -11.00 -9.76
CA SER A 547 -6.48 -12.25 -10.49
C SER A 547 -7.25 -13.29 -9.70
N GLN A 548 -7.14 -13.30 -8.35
CA GLN A 548 -7.73 -14.30 -7.45
C GLN A 548 -7.45 -15.74 -7.94
N LEU A 549 -6.24 -15.95 -8.45
CA LEU A 549 -5.89 -17.12 -9.23
C LEU A 549 -5.69 -18.36 -8.39
N TYR A 550 -5.24 -18.18 -7.14
CA TYR A 550 -4.84 -19.29 -6.28
C TYR A 550 -5.46 -19.19 -4.89
N VAL A 551 -5.58 -20.31 -4.19
CA VAL A 551 -5.69 -20.37 -2.72
C VAL A 551 -4.58 -21.26 -2.18
N PHE A 552 -3.87 -20.76 -1.17
CA PHE A 552 -2.71 -21.40 -0.55
C PHE A 552 -2.99 -21.78 0.90
N PRO A 553 -2.62 -22.99 1.32
CA PRO A 553 -2.44 -23.30 2.72
C PRO A 553 -1.08 -22.72 3.16
N LEU A 554 -1.08 -21.82 4.10
CA LEU A 554 0.13 -21.29 4.72
C LEU A 554 0.40 -22.11 5.97
N ARG A 555 1.16 -23.18 5.82
CA ARG A 555 1.38 -24.13 6.91
C ARG A 555 2.51 -23.69 7.82
N GLN A 556 2.34 -23.94 9.11
CA GLN A 556 3.40 -23.78 10.09
C GLN A 556 4.64 -24.58 9.67
N CYS A 557 5.76 -23.89 9.46
CA CYS A 557 7.02 -24.50 9.05
C CYS A 557 7.90 -24.86 10.23
N VAL A 558 7.90 -24.02 11.25
CA VAL A 558 8.67 -24.20 12.48
C VAL A 558 7.81 -23.82 13.69
N PRO A 559 8.10 -24.33 14.90
CA PRO A 559 7.39 -23.90 16.11
C PRO A 559 7.67 -22.42 16.39
N PRO A 560 6.78 -21.74 17.14
CA PRO A 560 7.02 -20.38 17.62
C PRO A 560 8.39 -20.26 18.29
N GLN A 561 9.14 -19.23 17.93
CA GLN A 561 10.48 -19.00 18.48
C GLN A 561 10.41 -18.28 19.82
N ASN A 562 11.22 -18.75 20.78
CA ASN A 562 11.25 -18.23 22.14
C ASN A 562 9.86 -18.26 22.81
N GLU A 563 9.37 -17.14 23.35
CA GLU A 563 8.04 -17.02 23.94
C GLU A 563 7.02 -16.33 23.02
N ALA A 564 7.29 -16.23 21.71
CA ALA A 564 6.34 -15.62 20.78
C ALA A 564 5.01 -16.39 20.74
N LYS A 565 3.90 -15.64 20.64
CA LYS A 565 2.54 -16.16 20.48
C LYS A 565 1.91 -15.66 19.19
N ASN A 566 0.92 -16.36 18.67
CA ASN A 566 0.11 -15.83 17.58
C ASN A 566 -0.67 -14.58 18.04
N ASP A 567 -0.87 -13.62 17.18
CA ASP A 567 -1.68 -12.44 17.49
C ASP A 567 -3.08 -12.83 17.99
N PHE A 568 -3.69 -13.87 17.39
CA PHE A 568 -4.99 -14.38 17.86
C PHE A 568 -4.94 -14.81 19.33
N ASP A 569 -3.90 -15.54 19.75
CA ASP A 569 -3.76 -15.99 21.14
C ASP A 569 -3.48 -14.84 22.11
N VAL A 570 -2.71 -13.83 21.66
CA VAL A 570 -2.45 -12.61 22.43
C VAL A 570 -3.76 -11.87 22.71
N PHE A 571 -4.54 -11.62 21.64
CA PHE A 571 -5.81 -10.90 21.79
C PHE A 571 -6.89 -11.72 22.47
N ALA A 572 -6.89 -13.05 22.32
CA ALA A 572 -7.77 -13.94 23.09
C ALA A 572 -7.49 -13.84 24.60
N GLY A 573 -6.21 -13.84 24.99
CA GLY A 573 -5.80 -13.67 26.40
C GLY A 573 -6.17 -12.29 26.97
N ILE A 574 -6.00 -11.20 26.20
CA ILE A 574 -6.47 -9.87 26.63
C ILE A 574 -8.01 -9.87 26.74
N SER A 575 -8.71 -10.48 25.78
CA SER A 575 -10.17 -10.57 25.75
C SER A 575 -10.74 -11.34 26.95
N GLU A 576 -10.00 -12.33 27.46
CA GLU A 576 -10.38 -13.09 28.67
C GLU A 576 -10.40 -12.16 29.89
N ILE A 577 -9.37 -11.36 30.08
CA ILE A 577 -9.29 -10.41 31.21
C ILE A 577 -10.36 -9.31 31.07
N LEU A 578 -10.67 -8.89 29.81
CA LEU A 578 -11.71 -7.89 29.53
C LEU A 578 -13.14 -8.48 29.55
N GLY A 579 -13.30 -9.81 29.72
CA GLY A 579 -14.60 -10.47 29.79
C GLY A 579 -15.33 -10.64 28.46
N VAL A 580 -14.62 -10.60 27.33
CA VAL A 580 -15.18 -10.72 25.98
C VAL A 580 -14.60 -11.91 25.19
N HIS A 581 -13.92 -12.86 25.84
CA HIS A 581 -13.21 -13.98 25.22
C HIS A 581 -14.10 -14.83 24.32
N GLU A 582 -15.28 -15.24 24.80
CA GLU A 582 -16.19 -16.07 24.02
C GLU A 582 -16.66 -15.36 22.73
N ALA A 583 -16.97 -14.07 22.82
CA ALA A 583 -17.37 -13.28 21.67
C ALA A 583 -16.20 -13.06 20.69
N PHE A 584 -14.97 -12.95 21.20
CA PHE A 584 -13.78 -12.80 20.37
C PHE A 584 -13.43 -14.10 19.63
N THR A 585 -13.40 -15.23 20.33
CA THR A 585 -12.98 -16.52 19.76
C THR A 585 -14.13 -17.28 19.07
N GLU A 586 -15.39 -17.00 19.42
CA GLU A 586 -16.58 -17.78 19.03
C GLU A 586 -16.43 -19.28 19.41
N GLY A 587 -15.69 -19.57 20.49
CA GLY A 587 -15.38 -20.94 20.89
C GLY A 587 -14.54 -21.75 19.90
N LYS A 588 -13.86 -21.07 18.94
CA LYS A 588 -13.07 -21.69 17.88
C LYS A 588 -11.58 -21.51 18.13
N ASP A 589 -10.81 -22.54 17.84
CA ASP A 589 -9.36 -22.48 17.70
C ASP A 589 -8.94 -22.09 16.28
N GLU A 590 -7.64 -21.93 16.03
CA GLU A 590 -7.05 -21.61 14.74
C GLU A 590 -7.58 -22.50 13.61
N MET A 591 -7.55 -23.82 13.81
CA MET A 591 -7.92 -24.77 12.75
C MET A 591 -9.43 -24.79 12.46
N LEU A 592 -10.26 -24.54 13.47
CA LEU A 592 -11.72 -24.40 13.29
C LEU A 592 -12.06 -23.11 12.52
N TRP A 593 -11.35 -22.03 12.78
CA TRP A 593 -11.47 -20.80 11.99
C TRP A 593 -11.09 -21.02 10.54
N LEU A 594 -9.90 -21.58 10.28
CA LEU A 594 -9.42 -21.85 8.92
C LEU A 594 -10.39 -22.77 8.16
N LYS A 595 -10.90 -23.82 8.84
CA LYS A 595 -11.90 -24.71 8.25
C LYS A 595 -13.19 -23.97 7.89
N GLY A 596 -13.69 -23.12 8.77
CA GLY A 596 -14.89 -22.32 8.53
C GLY A 596 -14.75 -21.41 7.31
N MET A 597 -13.65 -20.66 7.25
CA MET A 597 -13.32 -19.76 6.12
C MET A 597 -13.21 -20.53 4.80
N TYR A 598 -12.56 -21.69 4.81
CA TYR A 598 -12.46 -22.54 3.61
C TYR A 598 -13.83 -23.09 3.18
N ASP A 599 -14.66 -23.55 4.11
CA ASP A 599 -15.98 -24.10 3.81
C ASP A 599 -16.92 -23.03 3.20
N GLU A 600 -16.82 -21.76 3.64
CA GLU A 600 -17.53 -20.62 3.04
C GLU A 600 -17.05 -20.36 1.61
N MET A 601 -15.73 -20.29 1.39
CA MET A 601 -15.14 -20.16 0.07
C MET A 601 -15.58 -21.31 -0.84
N LYS A 602 -15.56 -22.54 -0.34
CA LYS A 602 -16.00 -23.74 -1.06
C LYS A 602 -17.48 -23.68 -1.46
N ALA A 603 -18.35 -23.14 -0.61
CA ALA A 603 -19.75 -22.94 -0.94
C ALA A 603 -19.93 -21.94 -2.08
N GLN A 604 -19.16 -20.83 -2.07
CA GLN A 604 -19.14 -19.84 -3.16
C GLN A 604 -18.61 -20.48 -4.47
N ALA A 605 -17.50 -21.22 -4.41
CA ALA A 605 -16.92 -21.91 -5.55
C ALA A 605 -17.91 -22.89 -6.20
N ARG A 606 -18.70 -23.61 -5.38
CA ARG A 606 -19.76 -24.49 -5.87
C ARG A 606 -20.83 -23.72 -6.65
N ASN A 607 -21.22 -22.51 -6.18
CA ASN A 607 -22.16 -21.66 -6.89
C ASN A 607 -21.59 -21.18 -8.24
N ALA A 608 -20.27 -20.97 -8.29
CA ALA A 608 -19.52 -20.68 -9.51
C ALA A 608 -19.21 -21.94 -10.37
N ARG A 609 -19.74 -23.12 -10.00
CA ARG A 609 -19.52 -24.42 -10.65
C ARG A 609 -18.06 -24.90 -10.62
N VAL A 610 -17.32 -24.54 -9.59
CA VAL A 610 -15.97 -24.99 -9.31
C VAL A 610 -16.02 -25.97 -8.13
N ALA A 611 -15.54 -27.20 -8.33
CA ALA A 611 -15.51 -28.21 -7.28
C ALA A 611 -14.21 -28.11 -6.49
N LEU A 612 -14.32 -27.96 -5.17
CA LEU A 612 -13.17 -27.98 -4.26
C LEU A 612 -13.19 -29.21 -3.35
N PRO A 613 -12.01 -29.74 -2.97
CA PRO A 613 -11.92 -30.87 -2.04
C PRO A 613 -12.48 -30.48 -0.65
N PRO A 614 -12.72 -31.44 0.24
CA PRO A 614 -12.92 -31.14 1.66
C PRO A 614 -11.69 -30.46 2.26
N PHE A 615 -11.89 -29.64 3.29
CA PHE A 615 -10.81 -28.91 3.98
C PHE A 615 -9.64 -29.82 4.39
N ASP A 616 -9.95 -30.94 5.06
CA ASP A 616 -8.94 -31.88 5.56
C ASP A 616 -8.06 -32.43 4.43
N MET A 617 -8.65 -32.71 3.25
CA MET A 617 -7.91 -33.15 2.08
C MET A 617 -7.05 -32.04 1.49
N PHE A 618 -7.60 -30.84 1.36
CA PHE A 618 -6.84 -29.66 0.91
C PHE A 618 -5.64 -29.40 1.81
N TRP A 619 -5.89 -29.35 3.12
CA TRP A 619 -4.86 -29.10 4.11
C TRP A 619 -3.76 -30.17 4.12
N ALA A 620 -4.15 -31.46 4.08
CA ALA A 620 -3.21 -32.58 4.06
C ALA A 620 -2.38 -32.65 2.77
N SER A 621 -2.91 -32.15 1.64
CA SER A 621 -2.24 -32.22 0.34
C SER A 621 -0.94 -31.43 0.27
N ASN A 622 -0.73 -30.46 1.16
CA ASN A 622 0.39 -29.50 1.10
C ASN A 622 0.54 -28.89 -0.31
N ASN A 623 -0.58 -28.53 -0.94
CA ASN A 623 -0.62 -28.01 -2.29
C ASN A 623 -1.63 -26.87 -2.39
N TYR A 624 -1.40 -25.94 -3.31
CA TYR A 624 -2.33 -24.85 -3.62
C TYR A 624 -3.38 -25.29 -4.65
N ILE A 625 -4.51 -24.60 -4.65
CA ILE A 625 -5.55 -24.75 -5.66
C ILE A 625 -5.44 -23.59 -6.64
N ARG A 626 -5.42 -23.88 -7.92
CA ARG A 626 -5.51 -22.90 -9.01
C ARG A 626 -6.94 -22.87 -9.54
N PHE A 627 -7.53 -21.68 -9.59
CA PHE A 627 -8.85 -21.48 -10.14
C PHE A 627 -8.83 -21.29 -11.67
N PRO A 628 -9.91 -21.72 -12.39
CA PRO A 628 -10.01 -21.51 -13.83
C PRO A 628 -10.30 -20.04 -14.15
N ILE A 629 -9.71 -19.54 -15.23
CA ILE A 629 -9.98 -18.19 -15.75
C ILE A 629 -11.07 -18.31 -16.83
N PRO A 630 -12.25 -17.66 -16.66
CA PRO A 630 -13.26 -17.64 -17.70
C PRO A 630 -12.79 -16.86 -18.93
N GLN A 631 -13.19 -17.32 -20.12
CA GLN A 631 -12.81 -16.68 -21.38
C GLN A 631 -13.31 -15.23 -21.46
N GLU A 632 -14.51 -14.95 -20.95
CA GLU A 632 -15.07 -13.61 -20.88
C GLU A 632 -14.21 -12.62 -20.08
N ASN A 633 -13.53 -13.08 -19.02
CA ASN A 633 -12.67 -12.23 -18.21
C ASN A 633 -11.37 -11.86 -18.95
N THR A 634 -10.92 -12.65 -19.92
CA THR A 634 -9.78 -12.30 -20.77
C THR A 634 -10.10 -11.21 -21.78
N GLN A 635 -11.38 -10.96 -22.04
CA GLN A 635 -11.88 -9.95 -22.97
C GLN A 635 -12.41 -8.70 -22.24
N TRP A 636 -12.32 -8.65 -20.93
CA TRP A 636 -12.89 -7.57 -20.15
C TRP A 636 -12.16 -6.23 -20.37
N VAL A 637 -12.94 -5.16 -20.57
CA VAL A 637 -12.44 -3.80 -20.76
C VAL A 637 -13.11 -2.87 -19.75
N ARG A 638 -12.30 -2.18 -18.94
CA ARG A 638 -12.79 -1.20 -17.96
C ARG A 638 -13.55 -0.09 -18.68
N PHE A 639 -14.71 0.31 -18.16
CA PHE A 639 -15.60 1.33 -18.72
C PHE A 639 -16.25 0.99 -20.10
N ALA A 640 -16.14 -0.24 -20.61
CA ALA A 640 -16.75 -0.59 -21.90
C ALA A 640 -18.27 -0.41 -21.88
N ASP A 641 -18.96 -0.86 -20.84
CA ASP A 641 -20.42 -0.73 -20.71
C ASP A 641 -20.85 0.73 -20.62
N PHE A 642 -20.11 1.56 -19.85
CA PHE A 642 -20.34 3.01 -19.80
C PHE A 642 -20.17 3.64 -21.18
N ARG A 643 -19.12 3.25 -21.92
CA ARG A 643 -18.90 3.74 -23.29
C ARG A 643 -20.00 3.29 -24.25
N GLU A 644 -20.48 2.04 -24.15
CA GLU A 644 -21.54 1.52 -24.99
C GLU A 644 -22.85 2.30 -24.77
N ASN A 645 -23.23 2.53 -23.52
CA ASN A 645 -24.42 3.31 -23.20
C ASN A 645 -24.30 3.96 -21.80
N PRO A 646 -23.90 5.25 -21.74
CA PRO A 646 -23.71 5.94 -20.45
C PRO A 646 -25.02 6.19 -19.69
N LEU A 647 -26.17 6.14 -20.34
CA LEU A 647 -27.47 6.29 -19.68
C LEU A 647 -27.95 4.99 -19.01
N LEU A 648 -27.63 3.84 -19.60
CA LEU A 648 -27.91 2.53 -19.00
C LEU A 648 -26.87 2.09 -17.99
N ASN A 649 -25.65 2.52 -18.17
CA ASN A 649 -24.50 2.18 -17.32
C ASN A 649 -23.80 3.46 -16.81
N PRO A 650 -24.52 4.33 -16.06
CA PRO A 650 -23.94 5.57 -15.56
C PRO A 650 -22.83 5.27 -14.55
N LEU A 651 -21.87 6.18 -14.46
CA LEU A 651 -20.87 6.18 -13.39
C LEU A 651 -21.50 6.55 -12.04
N GLY A 652 -20.82 6.28 -10.93
CA GLY A 652 -21.28 6.61 -9.59
C GLY A 652 -21.19 8.10 -9.22
N THR A 653 -20.82 8.97 -10.15
CA THR A 653 -20.78 10.43 -9.96
C THR A 653 -22.18 11.03 -9.94
N PRO A 654 -22.38 12.25 -9.39
CA PRO A 654 -23.67 12.95 -9.43
C PRO A 654 -24.24 13.13 -10.84
N SER A 655 -23.39 13.36 -11.84
CA SER A 655 -23.79 13.51 -13.25
C SER A 655 -24.01 12.17 -13.97
N GLY A 656 -23.59 11.05 -13.40
CA GLY A 656 -23.50 9.76 -14.07
C GLY A 656 -22.41 9.67 -15.13
N LYS A 657 -21.56 10.71 -15.26
CA LYS A 657 -20.50 10.87 -16.26
C LYS A 657 -19.13 11.12 -15.58
N ILE A 658 -18.10 11.21 -16.39
CA ILE A 658 -16.77 11.65 -15.92
C ILE A 658 -16.86 13.14 -15.58
N GLU A 659 -16.53 13.52 -14.35
CA GLU A 659 -16.55 14.91 -13.90
C GLU A 659 -15.17 15.56 -14.07
N ILE A 660 -14.98 16.33 -15.14
CA ILE A 660 -13.81 17.21 -15.34
C ILE A 660 -13.96 18.48 -14.48
N TYR A 661 -15.17 18.87 -14.17
CA TYR A 661 -15.52 19.82 -13.14
C TYR A 661 -16.45 19.14 -12.14
N SER A 662 -16.10 19.21 -10.86
CA SER A 662 -16.91 18.63 -9.79
C SER A 662 -17.63 19.72 -8.98
N ASP A 663 -18.95 19.80 -9.15
CA ASP A 663 -19.82 20.65 -8.35
C ASP A 663 -19.75 20.35 -6.84
N ALA A 664 -19.51 19.09 -6.48
CA ALA A 664 -19.37 18.68 -5.10
C ALA A 664 -18.12 19.31 -4.47
N ILE A 665 -16.98 19.25 -5.12
CA ILE A 665 -15.73 19.88 -4.65
C ILE A 665 -15.86 21.41 -4.66
N ALA A 666 -16.48 21.99 -5.70
CA ALA A 666 -16.70 23.45 -5.77
C ALA A 666 -17.48 23.96 -4.54
N LYS A 667 -18.50 23.23 -4.09
CA LYS A 667 -19.31 23.58 -2.92
C LYS A 667 -18.57 23.46 -1.59
N MET A 668 -17.50 22.69 -1.53
CA MET A 668 -16.64 22.59 -0.33
C MET A 668 -15.81 23.87 -0.12
N GLY A 669 -15.49 24.59 -1.22
CA GLY A 669 -14.82 25.89 -1.16
C GLY A 669 -13.35 25.82 -0.76
N TYR A 670 -12.68 24.70 -0.97
CA TYR A 670 -11.26 24.52 -0.61
C TYR A 670 -10.35 25.30 -1.57
N GLU A 671 -9.45 26.08 -1.03
CA GLU A 671 -8.48 26.86 -1.82
C GLU A 671 -7.35 25.96 -2.36
N ASP A 672 -7.01 24.92 -1.61
CA ASP A 672 -5.92 23.97 -1.86
C ASP A 672 -6.33 22.73 -2.68
N CYS A 673 -7.61 22.64 -3.08
CA CYS A 673 -8.12 21.65 -4.01
C CYS A 673 -9.19 22.26 -4.91
N LYS A 674 -8.82 22.64 -6.13
CA LYS A 674 -9.75 23.26 -7.10
C LYS A 674 -10.75 22.24 -7.63
N ALA A 675 -11.91 22.73 -8.11
CA ALA A 675 -12.98 21.91 -8.65
C ALA A 675 -12.75 21.41 -10.08
N ILE A 676 -11.59 21.66 -10.67
CA ILE A 676 -11.06 21.15 -11.94
C ILE A 676 -9.63 20.65 -11.74
N PRO A 677 -9.13 19.74 -12.59
CA PRO A 677 -7.72 19.37 -12.54
C PRO A 677 -6.84 20.57 -12.86
N THR A 678 -5.96 20.92 -11.93
CA THR A 678 -5.17 22.18 -11.95
C THR A 678 -3.78 21.91 -11.43
N TRP A 679 -2.76 22.52 -12.01
CA TRP A 679 -1.46 22.58 -11.38
C TRP A 679 -1.43 23.75 -10.39
N MET A 680 -1.02 23.45 -9.17
CA MET A 680 -0.75 24.43 -8.13
C MET A 680 0.68 24.23 -7.61
N PRO A 681 1.47 25.31 -7.42
CA PRO A 681 2.82 25.15 -6.88
C PRO A 681 2.74 24.56 -5.48
N PRO A 682 3.44 23.44 -5.21
CA PRO A 682 3.47 22.87 -3.87
C PRO A 682 4.30 23.76 -2.93
N HIS A 683 4.16 23.54 -1.63
CA HIS A 683 4.89 24.33 -0.63
C HIS A 683 6.42 24.18 -0.79
N GLU A 684 6.89 22.96 -0.99
CA GLU A 684 8.31 22.65 -1.26
C GLU A 684 8.49 22.21 -2.70
N TRP A 685 9.23 22.99 -3.48
CA TRP A 685 9.61 22.68 -4.84
C TRP A 685 10.78 23.59 -5.26
N TYR A 686 11.40 23.36 -6.43
CA TYR A 686 12.62 24.05 -6.87
C TYR A 686 12.51 25.58 -7.02
N ARG A 687 11.31 26.17 -6.99
CA ARG A 687 11.04 27.62 -6.92
C ARG A 687 10.30 28.03 -5.64
N GLY A 688 10.19 27.12 -4.68
CA GLY A 688 9.56 27.40 -3.39
C GLY A 688 10.44 28.31 -2.51
N PRO A 689 9.89 28.78 -1.40
CA PRO A 689 10.59 29.72 -0.48
C PRO A 689 11.94 29.19 0.02
N GLU A 690 12.05 27.88 0.21
CA GLU A 690 13.25 27.22 0.76
C GLU A 690 14.25 26.72 -0.32
N ALA A 691 13.94 26.93 -1.63
CA ALA A 691 14.73 26.36 -2.72
C ALA A 691 16.18 26.88 -2.77
N GLU A 692 16.44 28.11 -2.34
CA GLU A 692 17.78 28.67 -2.27
C GLU A 692 18.63 27.93 -1.21
N LYS A 693 18.03 27.60 -0.07
CA LYS A 693 18.68 26.90 1.04
C LYS A 693 18.77 25.39 0.78
N TYR A 694 17.73 24.82 0.18
CA TYR A 694 17.59 23.39 -0.11
C TYR A 694 17.28 23.16 -1.59
N PRO A 695 18.30 23.20 -2.46
CA PRO A 695 18.12 23.25 -3.92
C PRO A 695 17.80 21.90 -4.57
N LEU A 696 17.90 20.77 -3.82
CA LEU A 696 17.69 19.45 -4.38
C LEU A 696 16.31 18.91 -4.01
N SER A 697 15.57 18.43 -5.00
CA SER A 697 14.29 17.75 -4.78
C SER A 697 14.51 16.28 -4.44
N LEU A 698 13.80 15.76 -3.45
CA LEU A 698 13.84 14.37 -3.04
C LEU A 698 12.88 13.52 -3.88
N ASN A 699 13.33 12.35 -4.31
CA ASN A 699 12.50 11.26 -4.80
C ASN A 699 12.65 10.06 -3.85
N THR A 700 11.53 9.50 -3.34
CA THR A 700 11.52 8.35 -2.43
C THR A 700 10.85 7.17 -3.10
N GLY A 701 11.60 6.37 -3.85
CA GLY A 701 11.07 5.19 -4.53
C GLY A 701 11.07 3.93 -3.66
N HIS A 702 10.26 2.93 -4.02
CA HIS A 702 10.33 1.60 -3.44
C HIS A 702 11.69 0.94 -3.74
N PRO A 703 12.32 0.28 -2.75
CA PRO A 703 13.53 -0.50 -2.96
C PRO A 703 13.25 -1.85 -3.60
N ILE A 704 14.23 -2.37 -4.37
CA ILE A 704 14.13 -3.69 -5.00
C ILE A 704 14.35 -4.85 -4.02
N ASN A 705 15.09 -4.59 -2.92
CA ASN A 705 15.63 -5.62 -2.03
C ASN A 705 14.87 -5.76 -0.70
N ARG A 706 13.74 -5.10 -0.56
CA ARG A 706 12.88 -5.16 0.62
C ARG A 706 11.48 -4.65 0.31
N LEU A 707 10.53 -4.90 1.20
CA LEU A 707 9.20 -4.31 1.15
C LEU A 707 9.05 -3.30 2.29
N HIS A 708 8.99 -2.01 1.98
CA HIS A 708 9.00 -0.93 2.98
C HIS A 708 10.14 -1.16 3.99
N SER A 709 9.85 -1.25 5.29
CA SER A 709 10.84 -1.56 6.33
C SER A 709 11.08 -3.07 6.55
N GLN A 710 10.27 -3.93 5.94
CA GLN A 710 10.46 -5.37 6.05
C GLN A 710 11.72 -5.80 5.30
N LEU A 711 12.52 -6.66 5.91
CA LEU A 711 13.79 -7.19 5.39
C LEU A 711 14.99 -6.21 5.46
N ASP A 712 14.87 -4.99 5.99
CA ASP A 712 16.02 -4.09 6.17
C ASP A 712 17.08 -4.70 7.13
N ASN A 713 16.62 -5.55 8.07
CA ASN A 713 17.47 -6.29 9.02
C ASN A 713 18.02 -7.63 8.48
N THR A 714 18.04 -7.84 7.15
CA THR A 714 18.49 -9.10 6.53
C THR A 714 19.79 -8.93 5.75
N PRO A 715 20.47 -10.05 5.39
CA PRO A 715 21.69 -10.01 4.57
C PRO A 715 21.54 -9.36 3.19
N LEU A 716 20.31 -9.24 2.64
CA LEU A 716 20.07 -8.52 1.37
C LEU A 716 20.55 -7.07 1.42
N ARG A 717 20.58 -6.47 2.61
CA ARG A 717 21.10 -5.13 2.82
C ARG A 717 22.50 -4.94 2.21
N LYS A 718 23.36 -5.96 2.25
CA LYS A 718 24.70 -5.92 1.66
C LYS A 718 24.72 -5.69 0.13
N LYS A 719 23.59 -5.91 -0.54
CA LYS A 719 23.46 -5.70 -2.00
C LYS A 719 23.24 -4.24 -2.39
N TYR A 720 22.69 -3.41 -1.50
CA TYR A 720 22.28 -2.04 -1.83
C TYR A 720 22.87 -0.98 -0.89
N ALA A 721 23.27 -1.36 0.32
CA ALA A 721 23.84 -0.41 1.26
C ALA A 721 25.24 0.04 0.81
N VAL A 722 25.49 1.34 0.88
CA VAL A 722 26.78 1.97 0.62
C VAL A 722 27.31 2.50 1.94
N ALA A 723 28.56 2.16 2.30
CA ALA A 723 29.14 2.50 3.60
C ALA A 723 28.23 2.10 4.79
N ASP A 724 27.53 0.96 4.69
CA ASP A 724 26.56 0.44 5.65
C ASP A 724 25.37 1.39 5.92
N ARG A 725 24.97 2.19 4.94
CA ARG A 725 23.85 3.15 4.97
C ARG A 725 22.95 2.95 3.77
N GLU A 726 21.73 3.49 3.84
CA GLU A 726 20.88 3.63 2.65
C GLU A 726 21.62 4.39 1.56
N ALA A 727 21.40 4.00 0.29
CA ALA A 727 22.04 4.65 -0.83
C ALA A 727 21.31 5.94 -1.23
N ILE A 728 22.07 6.99 -1.56
CA ILE A 728 21.58 8.18 -2.23
C ILE A 728 22.10 8.21 -3.67
N TRP A 729 21.18 8.28 -4.64
CA TRP A 729 21.55 8.49 -6.04
C TRP A 729 21.68 9.99 -6.31
N ILE A 730 22.81 10.38 -6.87
CA ILE A 730 23.16 11.79 -7.10
C ILE A 730 23.61 11.94 -8.54
N HIS A 731 23.06 12.93 -9.25
CA HIS A 731 23.50 13.25 -10.60
C HIS A 731 24.99 13.70 -10.58
N PRO A 732 25.84 13.32 -11.57
CA PRO A 732 27.27 13.64 -11.59
C PRO A 732 27.59 15.13 -11.40
N LYS A 733 26.79 16.04 -11.97
CA LYS A 733 26.97 17.49 -11.82
C LYS A 733 26.70 17.94 -10.38
N ASP A 734 25.63 17.43 -9.75
CA ASP A 734 25.27 17.75 -8.38
C ASP A 734 26.30 17.25 -7.37
N ALA A 735 26.86 16.06 -7.63
CA ALA A 735 27.93 15.47 -6.85
C ALA A 735 29.23 16.29 -6.99
N SER A 736 29.66 16.59 -8.20
CA SER A 736 30.89 17.35 -8.49
C SER A 736 30.82 18.75 -7.86
N ALA A 737 29.70 19.44 -7.95
CA ALA A 737 29.50 20.77 -7.36
C ALA A 737 29.67 20.77 -5.82
N ARG A 738 29.58 19.60 -5.17
CA ARG A 738 29.67 19.44 -3.70
C ARG A 738 30.89 18.61 -3.27
N GLY A 739 31.79 18.25 -4.19
CA GLY A 739 32.98 17.45 -3.90
C GLY A 739 32.66 16.04 -3.41
N ILE A 740 31.51 15.46 -3.82
CA ILE A 740 31.07 14.11 -3.46
C ILE A 740 31.51 13.14 -4.55
N SER A 741 32.10 12.01 -4.14
CA SER A 741 32.53 10.92 -5.01
C SER A 741 31.73 9.65 -4.73
N GLU A 742 31.80 8.69 -5.66
CA GLU A 742 31.21 7.35 -5.50
C GLU A 742 31.63 6.71 -4.19
N GLY A 743 30.69 6.17 -3.41
CA GLY A 743 30.93 5.51 -2.14
C GLY A 743 31.17 6.44 -0.93
N ASP A 744 31.22 7.74 -1.14
CA ASP A 744 31.35 8.69 -0.02
C ASP A 744 30.15 8.62 0.92
N LEU A 745 30.40 8.84 2.21
CA LEU A 745 29.36 9.05 3.18
C LEU A 745 28.86 10.51 3.07
N VAL A 746 27.54 10.66 2.94
CA VAL A 746 26.87 11.93 2.69
C VAL A 746 25.90 12.24 3.82
N ARG A 747 25.89 13.47 4.30
CA ARG A 747 24.81 14.03 5.13
C ARG A 747 23.77 14.67 4.20
N ALA A 748 22.55 14.18 4.23
CA ALA A 748 21.39 14.80 3.60
C ALA A 748 20.53 15.44 4.69
N PHE A 749 20.10 16.70 4.50
CA PHE A 749 19.45 17.47 5.56
C PHE A 749 18.54 18.59 5.05
N ASN A 750 17.58 18.95 5.89
CA ASN A 750 16.74 20.16 5.81
C ASN A 750 16.37 20.61 7.24
N ASP A 751 15.41 21.55 7.37
CA ASP A 751 15.01 22.08 8.69
C ASP A 751 14.29 21.04 9.58
N ARG A 752 13.77 19.95 9.02
CA ARG A 752 13.09 18.86 9.79
C ARG A 752 14.09 17.88 10.38
N GLY A 753 15.20 17.63 9.71
CA GLY A 753 16.17 16.67 10.21
C GLY A 753 17.37 16.44 9.28
N GLN A 754 18.11 15.39 9.61
CA GLN A 754 19.33 15.02 8.91
C GLN A 754 19.57 13.51 8.96
N ILE A 755 20.12 12.97 7.88
CA ILE A 755 20.40 11.54 7.75
C ILE A 755 21.79 11.29 7.14
N LEU A 756 22.41 10.15 7.46
CA LEU A 756 23.60 9.64 6.77
C LEU A 756 23.19 8.63 5.72
N VAL A 757 23.70 8.81 4.51
CA VAL A 757 23.48 7.97 3.34
C VAL A 757 24.79 7.74 2.60
N GLY A 758 24.89 6.69 1.79
CA GLY A 758 26.08 6.41 0.97
C GLY A 758 25.86 6.82 -0.49
N ALA A 759 26.83 7.51 -1.08
CA ALA A 759 26.73 8.07 -2.42
C ALA A 759 26.81 7.01 -3.53
N VAL A 760 25.84 7.07 -4.47
CA VAL A 760 25.86 6.41 -5.78
C VAL A 760 25.76 7.51 -6.84
N ILE A 761 26.81 7.68 -7.65
CA ILE A 761 26.85 8.71 -8.67
C ILE A 761 26.32 8.13 -9.99
N THR A 762 25.22 8.67 -10.48
CA THR A 762 24.53 8.12 -11.66
C THR A 762 23.77 9.19 -12.45
N ASP A 763 23.73 9.03 -13.77
CA ASP A 763 22.89 9.80 -14.69
C ASP A 763 21.45 9.25 -14.81
N ASN A 764 21.10 8.20 -14.03
CA ASN A 764 19.74 7.68 -13.93
C ASN A 764 18.83 8.53 -13.02
N VAL A 765 19.28 9.67 -12.59
CA VAL A 765 18.49 10.66 -11.85
C VAL A 765 18.70 12.02 -12.52
N ARG A 766 17.63 12.81 -12.63
CA ARG A 766 17.70 14.16 -13.19
C ARG A 766 18.61 15.06 -12.34
N GLU A 767 19.36 15.99 -12.99
CA GLU A 767 20.07 17.07 -12.31
C GLU A 767 19.08 17.89 -11.43
N GLY A 768 19.48 18.19 -10.19
CA GLY A 768 18.64 18.86 -9.20
C GLY A 768 17.69 17.91 -8.42
N VAL A 769 17.76 16.59 -8.68
CA VAL A 769 16.97 15.57 -7.95
C VAL A 769 17.92 14.55 -7.33
N VAL A 770 17.60 14.13 -6.12
CA VAL A 770 18.26 12.97 -5.49
C VAL A 770 17.23 11.90 -5.19
N ARG A 771 17.64 10.62 -5.30
CA ARG A 771 16.79 9.48 -4.93
C ARG A 771 17.35 8.80 -3.68
N ILE A 772 16.50 8.64 -2.65
CA ILE A 772 16.77 7.85 -1.47
C ILE A 772 15.58 6.90 -1.30
N SER A 773 15.81 5.58 -1.30
CA SER A 773 14.70 4.63 -1.15
C SER A 773 14.11 4.71 0.25
N GLU A 774 12.79 4.53 0.33
CA GLU A 774 12.09 4.39 1.62
C GLU A 774 12.46 3.05 2.26
N GLY A 775 12.34 2.89 3.60
CA GLY A 775 12.46 1.60 4.24
C GLY A 775 13.60 1.43 5.25
N ALA A 776 14.61 2.26 5.24
CA ALA A 776 15.68 2.20 6.25
C ALA A 776 15.14 2.49 7.65
N TRP A 777 15.49 1.67 8.64
CA TRP A 777 15.03 1.85 10.01
C TRP A 777 15.59 3.12 10.66
N PHE A 778 14.77 3.80 11.44
CA PHE A 778 15.18 5.01 12.19
C PHE A 778 16.21 4.66 13.28
N ASP A 779 17.34 5.36 13.25
CA ASP A 779 18.49 5.14 14.16
C ASP A 779 19.18 6.47 14.51
N PRO A 780 18.63 7.25 15.45
CA PRO A 780 19.19 8.55 15.82
C PRO A 780 20.55 8.40 16.51
N ALA A 781 21.48 9.31 16.23
CA ALA A 781 22.79 9.36 16.89
C ALA A 781 22.66 9.68 18.39
N ASP A 782 21.71 10.55 18.73
CA ASP A 782 21.30 10.85 20.10
C ASP A 782 19.79 10.72 20.24
N PRO A 783 19.27 9.59 20.77
CA PRO A 783 17.83 9.40 20.96
C PRO A 783 17.18 10.38 21.95
N SER A 784 17.95 11.15 22.71
CA SER A 784 17.42 12.17 23.62
C SER A 784 17.05 13.46 22.91
N GLN A 785 17.51 13.64 21.67
CA GLN A 785 17.34 14.87 20.90
C GLN A 785 16.61 14.60 19.57
N PRO A 786 15.29 14.92 19.49
CA PRO A 786 14.59 14.92 18.21
C PRO A 786 15.32 15.83 17.21
N GLY A 787 15.53 15.33 15.98
CA GLY A 787 16.33 16.04 14.97
C GLY A 787 17.82 15.64 14.96
N SER A 788 18.27 14.80 15.89
CA SER A 788 19.63 14.25 15.83
C SER A 788 19.82 13.42 14.55
N LEU A 789 21.08 13.31 14.10
CA LEU A 789 21.43 12.65 12.84
C LEU A 789 20.98 11.18 12.83
N CYS A 790 20.13 10.80 11.88
CA CYS A 790 19.77 9.39 11.67
C CYS A 790 20.92 8.67 10.96
N LYS A 791 21.51 7.69 11.63
CA LYS A 791 22.72 6.98 11.17
C LYS A 791 22.47 5.98 10.05
N ASN A 792 21.22 5.50 9.89
CA ASN A 792 20.86 4.43 8.96
C ASN A 792 20.25 4.92 7.63
N GLY A 793 19.91 6.21 7.52
CA GLY A 793 19.35 6.78 6.30
C GLY A 793 17.81 6.72 6.21
N ASN A 794 17.09 6.79 7.34
CA ASN A 794 15.63 6.90 7.31
C ASN A 794 15.21 8.22 6.64
N VAL A 795 14.71 8.11 5.42
CA VAL A 795 14.34 9.25 4.58
C VAL A 795 13.19 10.08 5.17
N ASN A 796 12.33 9.47 6.01
CA ASN A 796 11.21 10.18 6.63
C ASN A 796 11.64 11.22 7.69
N CYS A 797 12.91 11.24 8.08
CA CYS A 797 13.45 12.39 8.83
C CYS A 797 13.47 13.70 8.01
N LEU A 798 13.35 13.60 6.68
CA LEU A 798 13.44 14.73 5.74
C LEU A 798 12.09 15.06 5.08
N THR A 799 11.12 14.13 5.06
CA THR A 799 9.85 14.29 4.35
C THR A 799 8.89 15.23 5.07
N PHE A 800 7.93 15.78 4.35
CA PHE A 800 7.03 16.83 4.82
C PHE A 800 5.72 16.26 5.35
N ASP A 801 5.41 16.48 6.64
CA ASP A 801 4.20 16.01 7.30
C ASP A 801 3.06 17.03 7.21
N VAL A 802 2.47 17.13 6.02
CA VAL A 802 1.23 17.89 5.79
C VAL A 802 0.21 17.03 5.08
N GLY A 803 -1.05 17.41 5.09
CA GLY A 803 -2.08 16.81 4.23
C GLY A 803 -1.88 17.21 2.77
N SER A 804 -2.23 16.34 1.83
CA SER A 804 -2.18 16.64 0.40
C SER A 804 -3.05 17.85 0.05
N SER A 805 -4.22 17.94 0.66
CA SER A 805 -5.12 19.09 0.64
C SER A 805 -6.21 18.94 1.73
N SER A 806 -7.04 19.98 1.90
CA SER A 806 -8.24 19.95 2.73
C SER A 806 -9.27 18.91 2.28
N LEU A 807 -9.22 18.47 1.01
CA LEU A 807 -10.10 17.42 0.51
C LEU A 807 -9.71 16.05 1.07
N ALA A 808 -8.46 15.62 0.91
CA ALA A 808 -8.09 14.23 1.16
C ALA A 808 -7.17 14.00 2.36
N GLN A 809 -6.41 15.01 2.80
CA GLN A 809 -5.44 14.84 3.91
C GLN A 809 -4.47 13.65 3.69
N GLY A 810 -4.19 13.30 2.43
CA GLY A 810 -3.25 12.26 2.07
C GLY A 810 -1.83 12.59 2.50
N ASN A 811 -0.92 11.63 2.54
CA ASN A 811 0.46 11.88 2.91
C ASN A 811 1.24 12.61 1.79
N CYS A 812 2.28 13.38 2.17
CA CYS A 812 3.21 14.05 1.27
C CYS A 812 4.61 13.42 1.32
N GLY A 813 4.70 12.10 1.53
CA GLY A 813 5.96 11.37 1.71
C GLY A 813 6.89 11.35 0.49
N GLN A 814 6.40 11.75 -0.69
CA GLN A 814 7.21 11.88 -1.90
C GLN A 814 7.71 13.33 -2.11
N MET A 815 7.43 14.26 -1.20
CA MET A 815 7.77 15.66 -1.36
C MET A 815 8.73 16.14 -0.27
N SER A 816 9.87 16.67 -0.68
CA SER A 816 10.82 17.37 0.17
C SER A 816 11.88 18.09 -0.65
N GLN A 817 12.34 19.24 -0.15
CA GLN A 817 13.58 19.89 -0.59
C GLN A 817 14.67 19.66 0.46
N LEU A 818 15.91 19.47 0.01
CA LEU A 818 17.04 19.17 0.87
C LEU A 818 18.37 19.68 0.30
N GLN A 819 19.39 19.68 1.14
CA GLN A 819 20.79 19.88 0.78
C GLN A 819 21.58 18.62 1.15
N ILE A 820 22.67 18.40 0.42
CA ILE A 820 23.63 17.32 0.68
C ILE A 820 25.05 17.86 0.77
N GLU A 821 25.84 17.23 1.60
CA GLU A 821 27.28 17.50 1.72
C GLU A 821 28.05 16.21 2.05
N LYS A 822 29.32 16.18 1.68
CA LYS A 822 30.21 15.11 2.09
C LYS A 822 30.33 15.12 3.62
N TYR A 823 30.08 13.97 4.25
CA TYR A 823 30.16 13.85 5.70
C TYR A 823 31.63 13.76 6.15
N THR A 824 32.04 14.68 6.98
CA THR A 824 33.42 14.74 7.55
C THR A 824 33.41 14.61 9.08
N GLY A 825 32.26 14.30 9.68
CA GLY A 825 32.11 14.13 11.12
C GLY A 825 32.72 12.80 11.65
N PRO A 826 32.53 12.52 12.94
CA PRO A 826 33.06 11.30 13.55
C PRO A 826 32.41 10.04 12.93
N ALA A 827 33.15 8.93 12.93
CA ALA A 827 32.61 7.64 12.51
C ALA A 827 31.49 7.19 13.47
N LEU A 828 30.30 6.94 12.92
CA LEU A 828 29.12 6.52 13.67
C LEU A 828 28.78 5.07 13.30
N LYS A 829 28.66 4.19 14.30
CA LYS A 829 28.18 2.82 14.11
C LYS A 829 26.68 2.84 13.79
N ASN A 830 26.26 2.11 12.77
CA ASN A 830 24.85 1.81 12.54
C ASN A 830 24.35 0.86 13.63
N THR A 831 23.28 1.24 14.33
CA THR A 831 22.69 0.47 15.45
C THR A 831 21.18 0.24 15.22
N ALA A 832 20.70 0.48 14.01
CA ALA A 832 19.28 0.35 13.66
C ALA A 832 18.71 -1.03 14.05
N HIS A 833 19.52 -2.09 13.84
CA HIS A 833 19.11 -3.47 14.08
C HIS A 833 19.61 -4.04 15.42
N ASP A 834 20.30 -3.27 16.24
CA ASP A 834 20.76 -3.72 17.54
C ASP A 834 19.56 -3.88 18.50
N VAL A 835 19.62 -4.90 19.38
CA VAL A 835 18.64 -5.12 20.44
C VAL A 835 18.84 -4.05 21.51
N PRO A 836 17.77 -3.43 22.05
CA PRO A 836 17.92 -2.42 23.08
C PRO A 836 18.42 -2.99 24.42
N VAL A 837 18.91 -2.11 25.30
CA VAL A 837 19.46 -2.49 26.60
C VAL A 837 18.40 -3.16 27.47
N GLY A 838 18.74 -4.28 28.08
CA GLY A 838 17.84 -5.06 28.97
C GLY A 838 16.86 -5.99 28.24
N ALA A 839 16.84 -5.97 26.90
CA ALA A 839 15.90 -6.77 26.11
C ALA A 839 16.46 -8.15 25.69
#